data_30184c47bcdb03c1508097ab10e85033
#
_entry.id   30184c47bcdb03c1508097ab10e85033
#
_cell.length_a   1.000
_cell.length_b   1.000
_cell.length_c   1.000
_cell.angle_alpha   90.00
_cell.angle_beta   90.00
_cell.angle_gamma   90.00
#
_symmetry.space_group_name_H-M   'P 1'
#
loop_
_entity.id
_entity.type
_entity.pdbx_description
1 polymer ?
#
loop_
_entity_poly.entity_id
_entity_poly.type
_entity_poly.pdbx_seq_one_letter_code
_entity_poly.pdbx_strand_id
1 'polypeptide(L)'
;MGLLLQKIQKRPDRSPGVSAFAAACGACAAFLCWGEGAADAADLSRALPTKAPPVAVTSAADDWTGFYAGGHFGYAAGFSNWTATQAGAATPSPSGSLDLFQGYDFSTGRGSYLLGFQAGYNYMLPSRIVLGAEADVSFPSVLGASQAIASPLIGQAIYRDQVQMSGTVRGRIGYAPGHWLFYATGGFAYSFDEFSRTQVAGAAIGGTAVAGTVENLFMVPRIGGAVGGGVEVALTPRWMARLEYLYTGYGSRGVTFPAGAQNFSSDLAVHTVRIGLDYRLGRDGIDPQIFTKGLEGLDLGAFAVHGQTTFVENYAPPFRSPYVGQNSLIPNQGRETWDATAYLGVRLWQGAEFWIDPEIDQGFGLNATTGIAGFPSGEALKRGESVPYARIPRGFVRQTVNLGGDTQKVEAGPNQFGGSQSANRLVFTVGKFAISDVFDTNKYAHDPKRDFLNWALIDTGTFDFAGDAWGLTYGAAAEWYQGAWTLRGGAFVLSTVPGSIDLDTTFSQFQWVGEIERRYELWGHPGKIAVTGFLSRGNMGSFQDAINLAQATGTPANIAAVRKYQSRGGVSMNLEQEITSDLGAFMRAGWADGSVEPFDVTDIDRTVAAGLSLKGKQWGRPDDTFGLAGIVNAISGVHQQFLNDGGLGLLIGDGMLPHPGPEQIIETYYAFPLFASTVTLDYQFIVNPAYNRDRGPVSVIGARVHAEF
;
A
#
# COMPACT_ATOMS: atom_id res chain seq x y z
N MET A 1 23.17 18.30 14.70
CA MET A 1 24.11 17.20 14.68
C MET A 1 24.58 16.74 16.07
N GLY A 2 24.12 17.35 17.13
CA GLY A 2 24.47 17.01 18.53
C GLY A 2 23.41 16.29 19.36
N LEU A 3 22.21 16.04 18.84
CA LEU A 3 21.08 15.51 19.60
C LEU A 3 20.66 14.06 19.24
N LEU A 4 21.28 13.46 18.23
CA LEU A 4 20.95 12.09 17.79
C LEU A 4 21.79 10.99 18.44
N LEU A 5 22.86 11.35 19.16
CA LEU A 5 23.81 10.38 19.74
C LEU A 5 23.54 10.01 21.21
N GLN A 6 22.57 10.62 21.88
CA GLN A 6 22.35 10.39 23.33
C GLN A 6 21.28 9.33 23.68
N LYS A 7 20.63 8.68 22.70
CA LYS A 7 19.60 7.65 22.96
C LYS A 7 20.02 6.19 22.73
N ILE A 8 21.28 5.92 22.44
CA ILE A 8 21.76 4.55 22.09
C ILE A 8 22.56 3.85 23.22
N GLN A 9 22.74 4.47 24.37
CA GLN A 9 23.44 3.81 25.47
C GLN A 9 22.51 3.51 26.65
N LYS A 10 22.05 2.26 26.73
CA LYS A 10 21.77 1.35 27.85
C LYS A 10 20.57 0.45 27.58
N ARG A 11 20.82 -0.75 27.10
CA ARG A 11 20.01 -1.92 27.44
C ARG A 11 20.93 -3.10 27.74
N PRO A 12 20.66 -3.86 28.82
CA PRO A 12 21.43 -5.06 29.14
C PRO A 12 21.03 -6.23 28.24
N ASP A 13 21.99 -7.12 27.99
CA ASP A 13 21.87 -8.40 27.32
C ASP A 13 20.64 -9.20 27.76
N ARG A 14 19.67 -9.32 26.88
CA ARG A 14 18.72 -10.43 26.78
C ARG A 14 18.34 -10.55 25.31
N SER A 15 18.63 -11.68 24.72
CA SER A 15 18.25 -12.03 23.35
C SER A 15 16.71 -12.01 23.21
N PRO A 16 16.08 -10.99 22.57
CA PRO A 16 14.63 -10.90 22.48
C PRO A 16 14.03 -11.71 21.31
N GLY A 17 14.88 -12.22 20.43
CA GLY A 17 14.42 -12.83 19.17
C GLY A 17 13.55 -14.08 19.36
N VAL A 18 13.90 -14.96 20.31
CA VAL A 18 13.19 -16.24 20.49
C VAL A 18 11.83 -16.05 21.17
N SER A 19 11.72 -15.12 22.12
CA SER A 19 10.47 -14.87 22.84
C SER A 19 9.43 -14.09 22.00
N ALA A 20 9.87 -13.16 21.15
CA ALA A 20 8.98 -12.43 20.24
C ALA A 20 8.50 -13.33 19.09
N PHE A 21 9.36 -14.23 18.61
CA PHE A 21 9.00 -15.23 17.60
C PHE A 21 7.98 -16.24 18.14
N ALA A 22 8.15 -16.69 19.40
CA ALA A 22 7.19 -17.55 20.07
C ALA A 22 5.83 -16.87 20.30
N ALA A 23 5.80 -15.56 20.57
CA ALA A 23 4.57 -14.78 20.69
C ALA A 23 3.85 -14.63 19.36
N ALA A 24 4.57 -14.43 18.24
CA ALA A 24 4.01 -14.38 16.90
C ALA A 24 3.44 -15.75 16.47
N CYS A 25 4.14 -16.84 16.80
CA CYS A 25 3.65 -18.21 16.60
C CYS A 25 2.39 -18.51 17.43
N GLY A 26 2.34 -18.04 18.69
CA GLY A 26 1.17 -18.17 19.57
C GLY A 26 -0.06 -17.45 19.07
N ALA A 27 0.10 -16.26 18.51
CA ALA A 27 -1.01 -15.49 17.92
C ALA A 27 -1.58 -16.16 16.65
N CYS A 28 -0.73 -16.76 15.81
CA CYS A 28 -1.19 -17.51 14.64
C CYS A 28 -1.93 -18.81 15.03
N ALA A 29 -1.50 -19.50 16.11
CA ALA A 29 -2.16 -20.71 16.59
C ALA A 29 -3.52 -20.42 17.28
N ALA A 30 -3.65 -19.28 17.96
CA ALA A 30 -4.89 -18.87 18.62
C ALA A 30 -6.03 -18.56 17.63
N PHE A 31 -5.70 -18.12 16.40
CA PHE A 31 -6.70 -17.86 15.37
C PHE A 31 -7.36 -19.12 14.78
N LEU A 32 -6.71 -20.28 14.91
CA LEU A 32 -7.22 -21.55 14.38
C LEU A 32 -8.04 -22.37 15.39
N CYS A 33 -8.09 -21.99 16.68
CA CYS A 33 -8.70 -22.78 17.76
C CYS A 33 -10.04 -22.24 18.29
N TRP A 34 -10.65 -21.22 17.72
CA TRP A 34 -11.94 -20.70 18.17
C TRP A 34 -13.09 -21.14 17.25
N GLY A 35 -13.59 -22.31 17.51
CA GLY A 35 -14.77 -22.84 16.83
C GLY A 35 -15.37 -24.05 17.49
N GLU A 36 -15.75 -23.97 18.78
CA GLU A 36 -16.78 -24.82 19.40
C GLU A 36 -17.26 -24.16 20.70
N GLY A 37 -18.27 -23.32 20.59
CA GLY A 37 -19.06 -22.83 21.70
C GLY A 37 -20.44 -23.47 21.67
N ALA A 38 -20.70 -24.46 22.53
CA ALA A 38 -22.00 -25.01 22.69
C ALA A 38 -22.94 -23.96 23.30
N ALA A 39 -24.02 -23.64 22.61
CA ALA A 39 -25.14 -22.88 23.15
C ALA A 39 -26.21 -23.82 23.61
N ASP A 40 -26.52 -23.79 24.91
CA ASP A 40 -27.68 -24.45 25.49
C ASP A 40 -28.98 -23.84 24.94
N ALA A 41 -29.80 -24.66 24.28
CA ALA A 41 -31.09 -24.25 23.75
C ALA A 41 -32.21 -24.65 24.71
N ALA A 42 -32.99 -23.67 25.14
CA ALA A 42 -34.24 -23.84 25.84
C ALA A 42 -35.33 -24.35 24.90
N ASP A 43 -36.03 -25.34 25.39
CA ASP A 43 -37.09 -26.16 24.86
C ASP A 43 -38.31 -25.40 24.30
N LEU A 44 -38.66 -25.65 23.04
CA LEU A 44 -40.01 -25.45 22.51
C LEU A 44 -40.35 -26.59 21.53
N SER A 45 -41.25 -27.46 21.94
CA SER A 45 -41.79 -28.57 21.16
C SER A 45 -42.49 -28.13 19.87
N ARG A 46 -41.92 -28.50 18.72
CA ARG A 46 -42.61 -28.48 17.43
C ARG A 46 -42.28 -29.77 16.65
N ALA A 47 -43.33 -30.36 16.07
CA ALA A 47 -43.30 -31.64 15.37
C ALA A 47 -42.15 -31.69 14.32
N LEU A 48 -41.39 -32.81 14.35
CA LEU A 48 -40.31 -33.12 13.47
C LEU A 48 -40.78 -33.29 12.01
N PRO A 49 -40.21 -32.63 11.02
CA PRO A 49 -40.36 -33.04 9.63
C PRO A 49 -39.60 -34.35 9.40
N THR A 50 -40.19 -35.25 8.68
CA THR A 50 -39.59 -36.50 8.22
C THR A 50 -38.24 -36.29 7.57
N LYS A 51 -37.24 -37.00 8.09
CA LYS A 51 -35.86 -37.03 7.66
C LYS A 51 -35.77 -37.30 6.16
N ALA A 52 -35.31 -36.29 5.40
CA ALA A 52 -34.82 -36.50 4.04
C ALA A 52 -33.63 -37.48 4.08
N PRO A 53 -33.49 -38.40 3.13
CA PRO A 53 -32.34 -39.28 3.07
C PRO A 53 -31.07 -38.42 3.03
N PRO A 54 -30.01 -38.80 3.74
CA PRO A 54 -28.76 -38.06 3.67
C PRO A 54 -28.30 -38.04 2.23
N VAL A 55 -28.22 -36.84 1.65
CA VAL A 55 -27.47 -36.63 0.41
C VAL A 55 -26.02 -37.05 0.75
N ALA A 56 -25.58 -38.14 0.13
CA ALA A 56 -24.18 -38.53 0.21
C ALA A 56 -23.38 -37.42 -0.49
N VAL A 57 -22.93 -36.45 0.28
CA VAL A 57 -21.93 -35.48 -0.15
C VAL A 57 -20.64 -36.28 -0.26
N THR A 58 -20.38 -36.82 -1.45
CA THR A 58 -19.02 -37.22 -1.84
C THR A 58 -18.22 -35.92 -1.88
N SER A 59 -17.46 -35.66 -0.82
CA SER A 59 -16.77 -34.43 -0.66
C SER A 59 -15.64 -34.37 -1.66
N ALA A 60 -15.79 -33.54 -2.71
CA ALA A 60 -14.69 -33.12 -3.59
C ALA A 60 -13.55 -32.45 -2.81
N ALA A 61 -13.79 -32.12 -1.53
CA ALA A 61 -12.81 -31.56 -0.61
C ALA A 61 -11.71 -32.56 -0.16
N ASP A 62 -11.92 -33.89 -0.36
CA ASP A 62 -10.96 -34.89 0.10
C ASP A 62 -9.91 -35.31 -0.95
N ASP A 63 -9.99 -34.80 -2.18
CA ASP A 63 -8.99 -35.04 -3.21
C ASP A 63 -8.03 -33.84 -3.30
N TRP A 64 -6.76 -34.10 -2.97
CA TRP A 64 -5.70 -33.09 -3.00
C TRP A 64 -4.97 -33.01 -4.34
N THR A 65 -5.37 -33.79 -5.33
CA THR A 65 -4.75 -33.81 -6.67
C THR A 65 -5.15 -32.55 -7.44
N GLY A 66 -4.16 -31.89 -8.05
CA GLY A 66 -4.38 -30.80 -8.99
C GLY A 66 -3.45 -29.62 -8.81
N PHE A 67 -3.58 -28.67 -9.74
CA PHE A 67 -2.89 -27.39 -9.71
C PHE A 67 -3.54 -26.44 -8.70
N TYR A 68 -2.71 -25.66 -8.03
CA TYR A 68 -3.14 -24.56 -7.18
C TYR A 68 -2.22 -23.36 -7.31
N ALA A 69 -2.74 -22.19 -7.01
CA ALA A 69 -1.99 -20.96 -6.81
C ALA A 69 -2.60 -20.15 -5.68
N GLY A 70 -1.79 -19.36 -5.00
CA GLY A 70 -2.25 -18.57 -3.86
C GLY A 70 -1.28 -17.52 -3.42
N GLY A 71 -1.64 -16.86 -2.32
CA GLY A 71 -0.81 -15.88 -1.64
C GLY A 71 -0.49 -16.31 -0.22
N HIS A 72 0.60 -15.76 0.33
CA HIS A 72 0.97 -15.95 1.72
C HIS A 72 1.36 -14.65 2.38
N PHE A 73 1.10 -14.59 3.68
CA PHE A 73 1.62 -13.59 4.62
C PHE A 73 2.44 -14.31 5.68
N GLY A 74 3.58 -13.75 6.05
CA GLY A 74 4.43 -14.36 7.06
C GLY A 74 5.32 -13.38 7.81
N TYR A 75 5.99 -13.89 8.83
CA TYR A 75 7.04 -13.21 9.55
C TYR A 75 8.34 -13.99 9.41
N ALA A 76 9.45 -13.27 9.19
CA ALA A 76 10.77 -13.84 9.05
C ALA A 76 11.71 -13.34 10.17
N ALA A 77 12.60 -14.21 10.60
CA ALA A 77 13.72 -13.88 11.49
C ALA A 77 14.97 -14.56 10.95
N GLY A 78 16.10 -13.88 10.97
CA GLY A 78 17.33 -14.44 10.41
C GLY A 78 18.57 -13.75 10.92
N PHE A 79 19.69 -14.36 10.60
CA PHE A 79 20.99 -13.84 10.96
C PHE A 79 21.90 -13.81 9.74
N SER A 80 22.57 -12.68 9.53
CA SER A 80 23.64 -12.52 8.55
C SER A 80 24.97 -12.44 9.28
N ASN A 81 25.79 -13.49 9.13
CA ASN A 81 27.10 -13.61 9.78
C ASN A 81 28.19 -13.11 8.84
N TRP A 82 28.87 -12.04 9.22
CA TRP A 82 29.91 -11.44 8.40
C TRP A 82 31.30 -11.82 8.90
N THR A 83 32.18 -12.23 7.99
CA THR A 83 33.58 -12.56 8.28
C THR A 83 34.48 -11.80 7.31
N ALA A 84 35.44 -11.03 7.81
CA ALA A 84 36.45 -10.39 6.98
C ALA A 84 37.32 -11.43 6.30
N THR A 85 37.48 -11.34 4.99
CA THR A 85 38.25 -12.33 4.19
C THR A 85 39.60 -11.79 3.72
N GLN A 86 39.93 -10.54 4.06
CA GLN A 86 41.17 -9.89 3.66
C GLN A 86 42.33 -10.31 4.58
N ALA A 87 43.34 -10.96 4.02
CA ALA A 87 44.52 -11.33 4.73
C ALA A 87 45.35 -10.08 5.12
N GLY A 88 45.70 -9.92 6.39
CA GLY A 88 46.65 -8.92 6.88
C GLY A 88 46.05 -7.55 7.23
N ALA A 89 44.82 -7.26 6.91
CA ALA A 89 44.13 -6.09 7.44
C ALA A 89 43.33 -6.51 8.68
N ALA A 90 43.61 -5.92 9.84
CA ALA A 90 42.74 -5.99 10.99
C ALA A 90 41.49 -5.15 10.74
N THR A 91 40.72 -5.50 9.72
CA THR A 91 39.42 -4.91 9.42
C THR A 91 38.46 -5.40 10.49
N PRO A 92 37.92 -4.53 11.36
CA PRO A 92 36.86 -4.96 12.23
C PRO A 92 35.71 -5.40 11.33
N SER A 93 35.39 -6.66 11.41
CA SER A 93 34.12 -7.19 10.89
C SER A 93 32.99 -6.57 11.72
N PRO A 94 31.78 -6.38 11.15
CA PRO A 94 30.59 -6.35 11.97
C PRO A 94 30.75 -7.47 12.98
N SER A 95 30.85 -7.13 14.27
CA SER A 95 31.20 -8.09 15.30
C SER A 95 30.04 -9.08 15.46
N GLY A 96 30.20 -10.27 14.90
CA GLY A 96 29.24 -11.34 15.02
C GLY A 96 28.16 -11.30 13.94
N SER A 97 26.94 -11.47 14.35
CA SER A 97 25.75 -11.73 13.54
C SER A 97 24.85 -10.48 13.48
N LEU A 98 24.48 -10.03 12.30
CA LEU A 98 23.42 -9.04 12.13
C LEU A 98 22.07 -9.75 12.32
N ASP A 99 21.30 -9.34 13.32
CA ASP A 99 19.93 -9.81 13.53
C ASP A 99 18.99 -9.06 12.59
N LEU A 100 18.36 -9.80 11.66
CA LEU A 100 17.47 -9.25 10.65
C LEU A 100 16.03 -9.10 11.14
N PHE A 101 15.72 -9.54 12.37
CA PHE A 101 14.36 -9.43 12.90
C PHE A 101 14.03 -8.00 13.33
N GLN A 102 12.91 -7.49 12.83
CA GLN A 102 12.31 -6.24 13.25
C GLN A 102 10.85 -6.45 13.58
N GLY A 103 10.42 -6.05 14.77
CA GLY A 103 9.00 -6.02 15.14
C GLY A 103 8.24 -5.02 14.28
N TYR A 104 6.91 -5.16 14.22
CA TYR A 104 6.07 -4.18 13.53
C TYR A 104 6.16 -2.81 14.20
N ASP A 105 6.49 -1.80 13.42
CA ASP A 105 6.53 -0.40 13.85
C ASP A 105 5.26 0.31 13.36
N PHE A 106 4.39 0.70 14.28
CA PHE A 106 3.14 1.38 13.98
C PHE A 106 3.33 2.78 13.37
N SER A 107 4.47 3.44 13.59
CA SER A 107 4.76 4.75 13.01
C SER A 107 5.02 4.64 11.51
N THR A 108 5.89 3.72 11.12
CA THR A 108 6.30 3.52 9.71
C THR A 108 5.48 2.47 8.98
N GLY A 109 4.74 1.62 9.71
CA GLY A 109 4.07 0.44 9.15
C GLY A 109 5.03 -0.65 8.66
N ARG A 110 6.30 -0.66 9.11
CA ARG A 110 7.36 -1.58 8.68
C ARG A 110 7.66 -2.66 9.71
N GLY A 111 8.26 -3.75 9.26
CA GLY A 111 8.68 -4.87 10.11
C GLY A 111 9.19 -6.04 9.26
N SER A 112 9.66 -7.10 9.91
CA SER A 112 10.15 -8.31 9.22
C SER A 112 9.02 -9.23 8.73
N TYR A 113 7.85 -8.67 8.40
CA TYR A 113 6.80 -9.41 7.71
C TYR A 113 7.06 -9.44 6.20
N LEU A 114 6.47 -10.43 5.55
CA LEU A 114 6.57 -10.63 4.10
C LEU A 114 5.22 -11.03 3.53
N LEU A 115 5.06 -10.71 2.28
CA LEU A 115 3.97 -11.17 1.42
C LEU A 115 4.55 -11.89 0.22
N GLY A 116 3.77 -12.75 -0.40
CA GLY A 116 4.24 -13.43 -1.59
C GLY A 116 3.18 -14.31 -2.22
N PHE A 117 3.61 -14.96 -3.28
CA PHE A 117 2.79 -15.87 -4.06
C PHE A 117 3.41 -17.25 -4.10
N GLN A 118 2.57 -18.25 -4.19
CA GLN A 118 2.98 -19.63 -4.46
C GLN A 118 2.09 -20.27 -5.51
N ALA A 119 2.66 -21.24 -6.20
CA ALA A 119 1.94 -22.11 -7.12
C ALA A 119 2.55 -23.52 -7.08
N GLY A 120 1.72 -24.53 -7.25
CA GLY A 120 2.18 -25.91 -7.20
C GLY A 120 1.20 -26.89 -7.82
N TYR A 121 1.63 -28.15 -7.78
CA TYR A 121 0.83 -29.28 -8.16
C TYR A 121 0.98 -30.38 -7.11
N ASN A 122 -0.14 -30.96 -6.70
CA ASN A 122 -0.21 -32.11 -5.82
C ASN A 122 -0.76 -33.31 -6.57
N TYR A 123 -0.26 -34.48 -6.20
CA TYR A 123 -0.78 -35.78 -6.65
C TYR A 123 -1.02 -36.66 -5.43
N MET A 124 -2.28 -37.03 -5.19
CA MET A 124 -2.67 -37.88 -4.07
C MET A 124 -2.75 -39.34 -4.51
N LEU A 125 -1.99 -40.20 -3.83
CA LEU A 125 -2.06 -41.64 -4.00
C LEU A 125 -3.32 -42.24 -3.33
N PRO A 126 -3.77 -43.43 -3.73
CA PRO A 126 -4.88 -44.13 -3.04
C PRO A 126 -4.64 -44.35 -1.55
N SER A 127 -3.37 -44.40 -1.11
CA SER A 127 -2.97 -44.50 0.31
C SER A 127 -3.13 -43.20 1.09
N ARG A 128 -3.67 -42.13 0.49
CA ARG A 128 -3.75 -40.75 1.00
C ARG A 128 -2.39 -40.07 1.22
N ILE A 129 -1.32 -40.62 0.66
CA ILE A 129 -0.05 -39.94 0.57
C ILE A 129 -0.14 -38.94 -0.57
N VAL A 130 0.27 -37.68 -0.30
CA VAL A 130 0.34 -36.61 -1.27
C VAL A 130 1.80 -36.35 -1.61
N LEU A 131 2.12 -36.36 -2.89
CA LEU A 131 3.39 -35.93 -3.45
C LEU A 131 3.15 -34.66 -4.24
N GLY A 132 4.02 -33.67 -4.09
CA GLY A 132 3.84 -32.40 -4.80
C GLY A 132 5.13 -31.67 -5.07
N ALA A 133 5.01 -30.66 -5.93
CA ALA A 133 6.06 -29.68 -6.19
C ALA A 133 5.44 -28.27 -6.07
N GLU A 134 6.19 -27.35 -5.50
CA GLU A 134 5.76 -25.98 -5.25
C GLU A 134 6.89 -25.01 -5.53
N ALA A 135 6.56 -23.86 -6.12
CA ALA A 135 7.46 -22.70 -6.22
C ALA A 135 6.79 -21.51 -5.54
N ASP A 136 7.59 -20.69 -4.87
CA ASP A 136 7.14 -19.46 -4.24
C ASP A 136 8.11 -18.30 -4.43
N VAL A 137 7.57 -17.09 -4.28
CA VAL A 137 8.32 -15.84 -4.20
C VAL A 137 7.77 -15.01 -3.06
N SER A 138 8.66 -14.39 -2.28
CA SER A 138 8.33 -13.57 -1.11
C SER A 138 8.99 -12.22 -1.18
N PHE A 139 8.24 -11.18 -0.83
CA PHE A 139 8.65 -9.78 -0.80
C PHE A 139 8.56 -9.28 0.63
N PRO A 140 9.68 -9.06 1.32
CA PRO A 140 9.68 -8.52 2.67
C PRO A 140 9.26 -7.04 2.71
N SER A 141 8.68 -6.60 3.84
CA SER A 141 8.57 -5.18 4.16
C SER A 141 9.95 -4.62 4.53
N VAL A 142 10.57 -5.17 5.56
CA VAL A 142 12.00 -4.93 5.88
C VAL A 142 12.58 -6.21 6.50
N LEU A 143 13.39 -6.94 5.76
CA LEU A 143 14.16 -8.05 6.29
C LEU A 143 15.65 -7.72 6.17
N GLY A 144 16.16 -6.94 7.13
CA GLY A 144 17.51 -6.44 7.06
C GLY A 144 17.96 -5.82 8.38
N ALA A 145 19.26 -5.65 8.50
CA ALA A 145 19.87 -5.00 9.66
C ALA A 145 21.04 -4.10 9.25
N SER A 146 21.36 -3.16 10.12
CA SER A 146 22.53 -2.31 9.96
C SER A 146 23.32 -2.23 11.27
N GLN A 147 24.65 -2.13 11.15
CA GLN A 147 25.56 -1.96 12.28
C GLN A 147 26.55 -0.83 12.02
N ALA A 148 26.63 0.09 12.96
CA ALA A 148 27.67 1.12 12.98
C ALA A 148 28.93 0.58 13.66
N ILE A 149 30.09 0.70 12.99
CA ILE A 149 31.40 0.27 13.51
C ILE A 149 32.34 1.47 13.46
N ALA A 150 33.05 1.68 14.56
CA ALA A 150 34.09 2.71 14.67
C ALA A 150 35.40 2.09 15.13
N SER A 151 36.50 2.37 14.42
CA SER A 151 37.85 2.00 14.81
C SER A 151 38.88 2.90 14.13
N PRO A 152 40.12 2.95 14.65
CA PRO A 152 41.23 3.66 14.02
C PRO A 152 41.54 3.17 12.59
N LEU A 153 41.17 1.94 12.25
CA LEU A 153 41.46 1.32 10.96
C LEU A 153 40.47 1.69 9.85
N ILE A 154 39.22 1.96 10.21
CA ILE A 154 38.15 2.24 9.24
C ILE A 154 37.48 3.59 9.42
N GLY A 155 37.86 4.38 10.45
CA GLY A 155 37.07 5.52 10.88
C GLY A 155 35.74 5.05 11.46
N GLN A 156 34.64 5.68 11.07
CA GLN A 156 33.27 5.28 11.42
C GLN A 156 32.49 4.97 10.16
N ALA A 157 31.96 3.75 10.05
CA ALA A 157 31.14 3.31 8.91
C ALA A 157 29.91 2.52 9.38
N ILE A 158 28.84 2.58 8.60
CA ILE A 158 27.60 1.81 8.78
C ILE A 158 27.57 0.74 7.70
N TYR A 159 27.39 -0.52 8.10
CA TYR A 159 27.21 -1.67 7.21
C TYR A 159 25.78 -2.14 7.30
N ARG A 160 25.17 -2.50 6.16
CA ARG A 160 23.78 -2.99 6.06
C ARG A 160 23.73 -4.22 5.20
N ASP A 161 22.90 -5.16 5.58
CA ASP A 161 22.43 -6.31 4.79
C ASP A 161 20.90 -6.30 4.81
N GLN A 162 20.28 -6.41 3.63
CA GLN A 162 18.82 -6.42 3.48
C GLN A 162 18.43 -7.39 2.37
N VAL A 163 17.55 -8.34 2.68
CA VAL A 163 16.91 -9.20 1.68
C VAL A 163 15.82 -8.39 0.97
N GLN A 164 15.95 -8.24 -0.35
CA GLN A 164 15.00 -7.52 -1.19
C GLN A 164 13.85 -8.42 -1.64
N MET A 165 14.18 -9.65 -2.04
CA MET A 165 13.21 -10.69 -2.37
C MET A 165 13.82 -12.07 -2.15
N SER A 166 12.99 -13.06 -1.92
CA SER A 166 13.42 -14.46 -1.78
C SER A 166 12.38 -15.40 -2.36
N GLY A 167 12.77 -16.65 -2.58
CA GLY A 167 11.83 -17.66 -3.02
C GLY A 167 12.41 -19.06 -2.96
N THR A 168 11.56 -20.05 -3.20
CA THR A 168 11.95 -21.46 -3.16
C THR A 168 11.33 -22.26 -4.30
N VAL A 169 11.98 -23.38 -4.65
CA VAL A 169 11.41 -24.45 -5.48
C VAL A 169 11.59 -25.75 -4.70
N ARG A 170 10.48 -26.35 -4.30
CA ARG A 170 10.49 -27.43 -3.32
C ARG A 170 9.67 -28.64 -3.75
N GLY A 171 10.11 -29.84 -3.39
CA GLY A 171 9.27 -31.02 -3.32
C GLY A 171 8.54 -31.07 -1.98
N ARG A 172 7.36 -31.68 -1.96
CA ARG A 172 6.57 -31.88 -0.74
C ARG A 172 6.04 -33.32 -0.68
N ILE A 173 6.02 -33.89 0.51
CA ILE A 173 5.42 -35.18 0.82
C ILE A 173 4.55 -35.05 2.05
N GLY A 174 3.32 -35.55 2.00
CA GLY A 174 2.39 -35.42 3.09
C GLY A 174 1.38 -36.56 3.19
N TYR A 175 0.55 -36.49 4.22
CA TYR A 175 -0.55 -37.41 4.46
C TYR A 175 -1.85 -36.62 4.64
N ALA A 176 -2.91 -37.00 3.94
CA ALA A 176 -4.19 -36.27 3.89
C ALA A 176 -5.32 -37.05 4.55
N PRO A 177 -5.55 -36.98 5.90
CA PRO A 177 -6.71 -37.54 6.57
C PRO A 177 -7.95 -36.62 6.36
N GLY A 178 -8.68 -36.85 5.25
CA GLY A 178 -9.85 -36.03 4.91
C GLY A 178 -9.53 -34.62 4.47
N HIS A 179 -10.11 -33.59 5.09
CA HIS A 179 -9.95 -32.19 4.76
C HIS A 179 -8.59 -31.60 5.17
N TRP A 180 -7.75 -32.34 5.87
CA TRP A 180 -6.43 -31.91 6.34
C TRP A 180 -5.32 -32.54 5.52
N LEU A 181 -4.25 -31.79 5.31
CA LEU A 181 -3.00 -32.30 4.76
C LEU A 181 -1.84 -31.87 5.66
N PHE A 182 -1.12 -32.85 6.22
CA PHE A 182 0.12 -32.63 6.96
C PHE A 182 1.29 -32.98 6.05
N TYR A 183 2.29 -32.09 5.91
CA TYR A 183 3.37 -32.31 4.97
C TYR A 183 4.72 -31.83 5.49
N ALA A 184 5.78 -32.45 4.97
CA ALA A 184 7.13 -31.95 4.99
C ALA A 184 7.53 -31.48 3.58
N THR A 185 8.44 -30.53 3.51
CA THR A 185 8.88 -29.95 2.25
C THR A 185 10.38 -29.66 2.28
N GLY A 186 11.04 -29.70 1.13
CA GLY A 186 12.44 -29.36 1.01
C GLY A 186 12.86 -29.17 -0.44
N GLY A 187 13.89 -28.34 -0.65
CA GLY A 187 14.33 -28.02 -1.98
C GLY A 187 15.33 -26.87 -2.06
N PHE A 188 15.34 -26.23 -3.19
CA PHE A 188 16.20 -25.12 -3.52
C PHE A 188 15.62 -23.80 -3.02
N ALA A 189 16.49 -22.88 -2.55
CA ALA A 189 16.14 -21.53 -2.14
C ALA A 189 17.05 -20.51 -2.82
N TYR A 190 16.51 -19.32 -3.08
CA TYR A 190 17.25 -18.18 -3.60
C TYR A 190 16.82 -16.89 -2.90
N SER A 191 17.74 -15.93 -2.81
CA SER A 191 17.43 -14.54 -2.43
C SER A 191 18.21 -13.57 -3.29
N PHE A 192 17.74 -12.33 -3.28
CA PHE A 192 18.45 -11.18 -3.83
C PHE A 192 18.58 -10.15 -2.72
N ASP A 193 19.82 -9.83 -2.39
CA ASP A 193 20.14 -9.00 -1.25
C ASP A 193 20.75 -7.67 -1.68
N GLU A 194 20.61 -6.68 -0.82
CA GLU A 194 21.31 -5.41 -0.92
C GLU A 194 22.33 -5.29 0.22
N PHE A 195 23.58 -5.07 -0.15
CA PHE A 195 24.65 -4.76 0.80
C PHE A 195 25.06 -3.32 0.64
N SER A 196 25.12 -2.57 1.73
CA SER A 196 25.63 -1.21 1.68
C SER A 196 26.61 -0.91 2.79
N ARG A 197 27.54 0.00 2.46
CA ARG A 197 28.51 0.58 3.38
C ARG A 197 28.51 2.09 3.24
N THR A 198 28.28 2.80 4.33
CA THR A 198 28.30 4.27 4.38
C THR A 198 29.42 4.75 5.30
N GLN A 199 30.38 5.51 4.79
CA GLN A 199 31.41 6.16 5.59
C GLN A 199 30.81 7.38 6.31
N VAL A 200 30.78 7.34 7.66
CA VAL A 200 30.21 8.41 8.48
C VAL A 200 31.26 9.44 8.86
N ALA A 201 32.46 8.97 9.25
CA ALA A 201 33.58 9.83 9.63
C ALA A 201 34.92 9.12 9.41
N GLY A 202 35.98 9.90 9.21
CA GLY A 202 37.32 9.37 8.93
C GLY A 202 37.41 8.66 7.59
N ALA A 203 38.39 7.78 7.44
CA ALA A 203 38.62 6.96 6.25
C ALA A 203 39.14 5.56 6.64
N ALA A 204 38.87 4.55 5.79
CA ALA A 204 39.48 3.24 5.96
C ALA A 204 40.96 3.25 5.50
N ILE A 205 41.84 2.56 6.20
CA ILE A 205 43.25 2.41 5.81
C ILE A 205 43.33 1.65 4.49
N GLY A 206 44.00 2.24 3.49
CA GLY A 206 44.11 1.70 2.15
C GLY A 206 42.89 1.90 1.27
N GLY A 207 41.85 2.52 1.80
CA GLY A 207 40.63 2.90 1.04
C GLY A 207 40.64 4.35 0.58
N THR A 208 39.66 4.71 -0.28
CA THR A 208 39.43 6.06 -0.80
C THR A 208 38.13 6.67 -0.24
N ALA A 209 37.35 5.93 0.53
CA ALA A 209 36.08 6.39 1.09
C ALA A 209 36.31 7.54 2.11
N VAL A 210 35.64 8.66 1.89
CA VAL A 210 35.56 9.82 2.80
C VAL A 210 34.18 9.90 3.43
N ALA A 211 34.02 10.72 4.47
CA ALA A 211 32.71 10.95 5.09
C ALA A 211 31.64 11.30 4.05
N GLY A 212 30.51 10.60 4.06
CA GLY A 212 29.43 10.70 3.08
C GLY A 212 29.53 9.72 1.90
N THR A 213 30.66 9.00 1.72
CA THR A 213 30.76 7.96 0.67
C THR A 213 29.82 6.80 0.98
N VAL A 214 28.96 6.47 0.02
CA VAL A 214 28.05 5.31 0.04
C VAL A 214 28.48 4.34 -1.04
N GLU A 215 28.71 3.08 -0.64
CA GLU A 215 28.93 1.95 -1.54
C GLU A 215 27.72 1.04 -1.44
N ASN A 216 27.08 0.71 -2.56
CA ASN A 216 25.90 -0.12 -2.61
C ASN A 216 26.06 -1.24 -3.64
N LEU A 217 25.76 -2.46 -3.23
CA LEU A 217 25.69 -3.67 -4.06
C LEU A 217 24.25 -4.14 -4.06
N PHE A 218 23.54 -3.82 -5.12
CA PHE A 218 22.10 -4.06 -5.26
C PHE A 218 21.81 -5.36 -6.01
N MET A 219 20.76 -6.09 -5.58
CA MET A 219 20.30 -7.35 -6.20
C MET A 219 21.39 -8.43 -6.30
N VAL A 220 22.19 -8.59 -5.26
CA VAL A 220 23.23 -9.63 -5.19
C VAL A 220 22.57 -11.00 -4.97
N PRO A 221 22.68 -11.96 -5.91
CA PRO A 221 21.99 -13.23 -5.80
C PRO A 221 22.70 -14.14 -4.78
N ARG A 222 21.90 -14.83 -3.97
CA ARG A 222 22.30 -15.97 -3.15
C ARG A 222 21.53 -17.22 -3.54
N ILE A 223 22.13 -18.36 -3.32
CA ILE A 223 21.56 -19.68 -3.60
C ILE A 223 21.76 -20.56 -2.36
N GLY A 224 20.74 -21.35 -2.05
CA GLY A 224 20.79 -22.23 -0.89
C GLY A 224 19.74 -23.31 -0.88
N GLY A 225 19.44 -23.83 0.29
CA GLY A 225 18.44 -24.87 0.51
C GLY A 225 17.36 -24.44 1.47
N ALA A 226 16.16 -24.99 1.29
CA ALA A 226 15.02 -24.81 2.16
C ALA A 226 14.55 -26.17 2.69
N VAL A 227 14.11 -26.19 3.96
CA VAL A 227 13.46 -27.35 4.59
C VAL A 227 12.37 -26.84 5.53
N GLY A 228 11.26 -27.54 5.60
CA GLY A 228 10.16 -27.16 6.46
C GLY A 228 9.01 -28.14 6.46
N GLY A 229 7.87 -27.67 6.96
CA GLY A 229 6.64 -28.44 6.97
C GLY A 229 5.47 -27.58 7.37
N GLY A 230 4.28 -28.10 7.12
CA GLY A 230 3.07 -27.37 7.37
C GLY A 230 1.84 -28.24 7.44
N VAL A 231 0.74 -27.54 7.67
CA VAL A 231 -0.60 -28.10 7.65
C VAL A 231 -1.48 -27.28 6.73
N GLU A 232 -2.29 -27.96 5.92
CA GLU A 232 -3.32 -27.33 5.09
C GLU A 232 -4.69 -27.88 5.44
N VAL A 233 -5.72 -27.03 5.29
CA VAL A 233 -7.12 -27.40 5.46
C VAL A 233 -7.92 -26.91 4.26
N ALA A 234 -8.75 -27.81 3.69
CA ALA A 234 -9.70 -27.45 2.65
C ALA A 234 -10.90 -26.73 3.28
N LEU A 235 -11.02 -25.42 3.06
CA LEU A 235 -12.14 -24.59 3.53
C LEU A 235 -13.37 -24.79 2.67
N THR A 236 -13.18 -24.88 1.36
CA THR A 236 -14.19 -25.18 0.34
C THR A 236 -13.59 -26.11 -0.71
N PRO A 237 -14.36 -26.60 -1.69
CA PRO A 237 -13.79 -27.37 -2.79
C PRO A 237 -12.68 -26.64 -3.57
N ARG A 238 -12.70 -25.31 -3.58
CA ARG A 238 -11.73 -24.48 -4.32
C ARG A 238 -10.69 -23.80 -3.43
N TRP A 239 -10.99 -23.49 -2.17
CA TRP A 239 -10.10 -22.73 -1.28
C TRP A 239 -9.47 -23.62 -0.20
N MET A 240 -8.18 -23.42 0.03
CA MET A 240 -7.39 -24.09 1.07
C MET A 240 -6.65 -23.04 1.88
N ALA A 241 -6.64 -23.20 3.21
CA ALA A 241 -5.77 -22.42 4.09
C ALA A 241 -4.57 -23.25 4.52
N ARG A 242 -3.42 -22.61 4.70
CA ARG A 242 -2.18 -23.26 5.18
C ARG A 242 -1.53 -22.49 6.32
N LEU A 243 -0.81 -23.24 7.16
CA LEU A 243 0.21 -22.76 8.08
C LEU A 243 1.50 -23.52 7.80
N GLU A 244 2.59 -22.82 7.55
CA GLU A 244 3.87 -23.42 7.17
C GLU A 244 5.03 -22.75 7.92
N TYR A 245 5.99 -23.57 8.31
CA TYR A 245 7.30 -23.13 8.79
C TYR A 245 8.38 -23.54 7.79
N LEU A 246 9.28 -22.62 7.47
CA LEU A 246 10.45 -22.84 6.64
C LEU A 246 11.72 -22.36 7.32
N TYR A 247 12.77 -23.17 7.21
CA TYR A 247 14.14 -22.77 7.42
C TYR A 247 14.84 -22.70 6.05
N THR A 248 15.49 -21.57 5.76
CA THR A 248 16.27 -21.37 4.53
C THR A 248 17.70 -20.99 4.88
N GLY A 249 18.65 -21.76 4.39
CA GLY A 249 20.08 -21.47 4.53
C GLY A 249 20.64 -21.09 3.14
N TYR A 250 21.09 -19.84 2.99
CA TYR A 250 21.58 -19.32 1.70
C TYR A 250 23.11 -19.42 1.52
N GLY A 251 23.80 -20.02 2.51
CA GLY A 251 25.26 -20.16 2.47
C GLY A 251 26.01 -18.84 2.44
N SER A 252 27.30 -18.92 2.12
CA SER A 252 28.20 -17.78 2.12
C SER A 252 28.23 -17.02 0.80
N ARG A 253 28.24 -15.68 0.89
CA ARG A 253 28.41 -14.77 -0.25
C ARG A 253 29.54 -13.79 0.00
N GLY A 254 30.46 -13.64 -0.97
CA GLY A 254 31.50 -12.62 -0.95
C GLY A 254 30.92 -11.23 -1.19
N VAL A 255 31.30 -10.25 -0.36
CA VAL A 255 30.87 -8.86 -0.43
C VAL A 255 32.13 -7.99 -0.44
N THR A 256 32.29 -7.13 -1.45
CA THR A 256 33.45 -6.25 -1.61
C THR A 256 33.01 -4.81 -1.62
N PHE A 257 33.66 -3.97 -0.80
CA PHE A 257 33.50 -2.52 -0.79
C PHE A 257 34.84 -1.87 -1.22
N PRO A 258 35.00 -1.57 -2.52
CA PRO A 258 36.30 -1.10 -3.07
C PRO A 258 36.76 0.22 -2.47
N ALA A 259 35.87 1.21 -2.28
CA ALA A 259 36.24 2.49 -1.70
C ALA A 259 36.63 2.38 -0.23
N GLY A 260 36.06 1.43 0.49
CA GLY A 260 36.46 1.05 1.85
C GLY A 260 37.67 0.16 1.93
N ALA A 261 38.19 -0.37 0.81
CA ALA A 261 39.23 -1.40 0.74
C ALA A 261 38.90 -2.61 1.60
N GLN A 262 37.66 -3.09 1.57
CA GLN A 262 37.16 -4.13 2.48
C GLN A 262 36.49 -5.28 1.72
N ASN A 263 36.79 -6.51 2.16
CA ASN A 263 36.19 -7.74 1.64
C ASN A 263 35.63 -8.57 2.80
N PHE A 264 34.42 -9.06 2.64
CA PHE A 264 33.72 -9.88 3.62
C PHE A 264 33.16 -11.13 2.93
N SER A 265 32.91 -12.16 3.74
CA SER A 265 31.98 -13.26 3.45
C SER A 265 30.78 -13.10 4.38
N SER A 266 29.58 -13.11 3.83
CA SER A 266 28.32 -13.04 4.58
C SER A 266 27.57 -14.35 4.44
N ASP A 267 27.23 -14.99 5.56
CA ASP A 267 26.41 -16.20 5.67
C ASP A 267 25.01 -15.82 6.13
N LEU A 268 23.96 -16.25 5.40
CA LEU A 268 22.58 -15.91 5.70
C LEU A 268 21.74 -17.16 6.00
N ALA A 269 21.06 -17.14 7.14
CA ALA A 269 20.04 -18.12 7.49
C ALA A 269 18.76 -17.41 7.95
N VAL A 270 17.60 -17.88 7.46
CA VAL A 270 16.29 -17.27 7.72
C VAL A 270 15.28 -18.34 8.14
N HIS A 271 14.53 -18.04 9.20
CA HIS A 271 13.37 -18.77 9.66
C HIS A 271 12.12 -18.00 9.30
N THR A 272 11.13 -18.66 8.68
CA THR A 272 9.88 -18.03 8.28
C THR A 272 8.71 -18.84 8.80
N VAL A 273 7.73 -18.17 9.42
CA VAL A 273 6.39 -18.71 9.67
C VAL A 273 5.42 -17.96 8.80
N ARG A 274 4.61 -18.69 8.02
CA ARG A 274 3.66 -18.08 7.10
C ARG A 274 2.31 -18.77 7.12
N ILE A 275 1.26 -17.98 6.96
CA ILE A 275 -0.08 -18.43 6.63
C ILE A 275 -0.33 -18.19 5.15
N GLY A 276 -1.12 -19.00 4.51
CA GLY A 276 -1.42 -18.86 3.09
C GLY A 276 -2.85 -19.25 2.78
N LEU A 277 -3.34 -18.71 1.68
CA LEU A 277 -4.59 -19.09 1.05
C LEU A 277 -4.29 -19.52 -0.39
N ASP A 278 -4.74 -20.72 -0.76
CA ASP A 278 -4.55 -21.29 -2.08
C ASP A 278 -5.89 -21.56 -2.75
N TYR A 279 -5.94 -21.27 -4.04
CA TYR A 279 -7.07 -21.56 -4.90
C TYR A 279 -6.75 -22.75 -5.80
N ARG A 280 -7.62 -23.75 -5.86
CA ARG A 280 -7.49 -24.91 -6.76
C ARG A 280 -7.85 -24.50 -8.18
N LEU A 281 -6.90 -24.60 -9.09
CA LEU A 281 -7.05 -24.21 -10.49
C LEU A 281 -7.65 -25.32 -11.35
N GLY A 282 -7.55 -26.59 -10.93
CA GLY A 282 -8.10 -27.75 -11.60
C GLY A 282 -7.28 -29.02 -11.36
N ARG A 283 -7.90 -30.17 -11.60
CA ARG A 283 -7.29 -31.49 -11.36
C ARG A 283 -6.36 -31.93 -12.51
N ASP A 284 -6.86 -31.84 -13.73
CA ASP A 284 -6.18 -32.34 -14.95
C ASP A 284 -5.64 -31.21 -15.83
N GLY A 285 -5.69 -30.00 -15.33
CA GLY A 285 -5.27 -28.77 -16.00
C GLY A 285 -5.90 -27.54 -15.32
N ILE A 286 -5.54 -26.35 -15.79
CA ILE A 286 -6.15 -25.11 -15.32
C ILE A 286 -7.54 -24.96 -15.95
N ASP A 287 -8.58 -24.78 -15.14
CA ASP A 287 -9.94 -24.54 -15.61
C ASP A 287 -9.99 -23.27 -16.48
N PRO A 288 -10.32 -23.37 -17.79
CA PRO A 288 -10.35 -22.19 -18.67
C PRO A 288 -11.32 -21.10 -18.25
N GLN A 289 -12.35 -21.43 -17.45
CA GLN A 289 -13.31 -20.44 -16.97
C GLN A 289 -12.66 -19.39 -16.05
N ILE A 290 -11.55 -19.72 -15.37
CA ILE A 290 -10.81 -18.76 -14.55
C ILE A 290 -10.34 -17.56 -15.37
N PHE A 291 -9.94 -17.78 -16.63
CA PHE A 291 -9.48 -16.69 -17.50
C PHE A 291 -10.61 -15.77 -17.97
N THR A 292 -11.86 -16.26 -17.98
CA THR A 292 -13.01 -15.48 -18.47
C THR A 292 -13.87 -14.90 -17.36
N LYS A 293 -13.95 -15.60 -16.20
CA LYS A 293 -14.81 -15.22 -15.08
C LYS A 293 -14.05 -14.68 -13.87
N GLY A 294 -12.72 -14.85 -13.84
CA GLY A 294 -11.91 -14.56 -12.66
C GLY A 294 -12.00 -15.65 -11.59
N LEU A 295 -11.40 -15.36 -10.43
CA LEU A 295 -11.49 -16.20 -9.24
C LEU A 295 -12.79 -15.85 -8.49
N GLU A 296 -13.37 -16.86 -7.84
CA GLU A 296 -14.50 -16.65 -6.92
C GLU A 296 -13.96 -16.19 -5.56
N GLY A 297 -14.47 -15.10 -5.02
CA GLY A 297 -14.17 -14.66 -3.67
C GLY A 297 -14.60 -15.72 -2.63
N LEU A 298 -13.97 -15.69 -1.47
CA LEU A 298 -14.30 -16.57 -0.35
C LEU A 298 -15.18 -15.82 0.65
N ASP A 299 -16.43 -16.24 0.81
CA ASP A 299 -17.33 -15.79 1.88
C ASP A 299 -17.82 -17.02 2.66
N LEU A 300 -17.38 -17.14 3.90
CA LEU A 300 -17.80 -18.20 4.84
C LEU A 300 -18.79 -17.65 5.89
N GLY A 301 -19.44 -16.52 5.64
CA GLY A 301 -20.33 -15.84 6.56
C GLY A 301 -19.60 -15.07 7.66
N ALA A 302 -18.69 -15.70 8.40
CA ALA A 302 -17.86 -15.04 9.41
C ALA A 302 -16.56 -14.47 8.83
N PHE A 303 -16.09 -15.00 7.70
CA PHE A 303 -14.84 -14.61 7.03
C PHE A 303 -15.10 -14.30 5.58
N ALA A 304 -14.46 -13.27 5.06
CA ALA A 304 -14.48 -12.93 3.64
C ALA A 304 -13.06 -12.69 3.13
N VAL A 305 -12.82 -13.08 1.88
CA VAL A 305 -11.57 -12.81 1.18
C VAL A 305 -11.89 -12.29 -0.22
N HIS A 306 -11.38 -11.12 -0.53
CA HIS A 306 -11.36 -10.54 -1.86
C HIS A 306 -9.93 -10.22 -2.24
N GLY A 307 -9.67 -10.00 -3.51
CA GLY A 307 -8.35 -9.63 -3.99
C GLY A 307 -8.44 -8.75 -5.22
N GLN A 308 -7.38 -7.97 -5.43
CA GLN A 308 -7.23 -7.17 -6.63
C GLN A 308 -5.76 -7.07 -7.04
N THR A 309 -5.53 -6.74 -8.30
CA THR A 309 -4.21 -6.31 -8.79
C THR A 309 -4.39 -5.26 -9.86
N THR A 310 -3.55 -4.22 -9.80
CA THR A 310 -3.57 -3.11 -10.73
C THR A 310 -2.16 -2.84 -11.26
N PHE A 311 -2.04 -2.73 -12.56
CA PHE A 311 -0.83 -2.27 -13.23
C PHE A 311 -1.15 -0.99 -14.00
N VAL A 312 -0.33 0.04 -13.81
CA VAL A 312 -0.45 1.31 -14.54
C VAL A 312 0.89 1.67 -15.16
N GLU A 313 0.88 1.97 -16.44
CA GLU A 313 2.00 2.57 -17.17
C GLU A 313 1.63 3.99 -17.56
N ASN A 314 2.52 4.96 -17.32
CA ASN A 314 2.39 6.34 -17.77
C ASN A 314 3.65 6.78 -18.53
N TYR A 315 3.46 7.41 -19.68
CA TYR A 315 4.53 7.94 -20.50
C TYR A 315 4.31 9.43 -20.81
N ALA A 316 5.29 10.26 -20.46
CA ALA A 316 5.37 11.67 -20.81
C ALA A 316 6.37 11.87 -21.96
N PRO A 317 5.92 12.11 -23.20
CA PRO A 317 6.78 12.44 -24.33
C PRO A 317 7.64 13.70 -24.11
N PRO A 318 8.59 14.01 -25.00
CA PRO A 318 9.31 15.28 -24.94
C PRO A 318 8.37 16.48 -24.96
N PHE A 319 8.63 17.45 -24.09
CA PHE A 319 7.90 18.71 -24.00
C PHE A 319 8.87 19.88 -23.72
N ARG A 320 8.38 21.11 -23.84
CA ARG A 320 9.18 22.31 -23.55
C ARG A 320 9.55 22.36 -22.06
N SER A 321 10.86 22.35 -21.77
CA SER A 321 11.42 22.39 -20.41
C SER A 321 12.74 23.16 -20.43
N PRO A 322 12.72 24.51 -20.41
CA PRO A 322 13.92 25.34 -20.60
C PRO A 322 14.85 25.28 -19.39
N TYR A 323 14.39 24.92 -18.24
CA TYR A 323 15.17 24.72 -17.01
C TYR A 323 14.53 23.60 -16.15
N VAL A 324 15.32 23.05 -15.24
CA VAL A 324 14.94 21.91 -14.39
C VAL A 324 15.40 22.20 -12.96
N GLY A 325 14.47 22.22 -12.02
CA GLY A 325 14.70 22.19 -10.58
C GLY A 325 14.57 20.79 -9.99
N GLN A 326 14.68 20.70 -8.70
CA GLN A 326 14.71 19.40 -7.98
C GLN A 326 13.39 18.62 -8.12
N ASN A 327 12.25 19.31 -8.09
CA ASN A 327 10.92 18.70 -8.22
C ASN A 327 10.31 18.98 -9.60
N SER A 328 11.11 19.16 -10.65
CA SER A 328 10.61 19.35 -12.01
C SER A 328 10.26 18.03 -12.69
N LEU A 329 9.14 17.97 -13.40
CA LEU A 329 8.87 16.86 -14.31
C LEU A 329 9.95 16.82 -15.42
N ILE A 330 10.59 15.68 -15.61
CA ILE A 330 11.60 15.48 -16.65
C ILE A 330 10.93 15.01 -17.95
N PRO A 331 11.22 15.64 -19.11
CA PRO A 331 10.69 15.18 -20.40
C PRO A 331 11.16 13.78 -20.80
N ASN A 332 10.34 13.09 -21.61
CA ASN A 332 10.67 11.81 -22.23
C ASN A 332 10.95 10.70 -21.20
N GLN A 333 9.97 10.41 -20.35
CA GLN A 333 10.06 9.32 -19.37
C GLN A 333 8.79 8.47 -19.33
N GLY A 334 8.98 7.17 -19.16
CA GLY A 334 7.94 6.21 -18.78
C GLY A 334 8.14 5.75 -17.34
N ARG A 335 7.05 5.45 -16.65
CA ARG A 335 7.04 4.91 -15.29
C ARG A 335 5.84 4.01 -15.11
N GLU A 336 6.07 2.91 -14.45
CA GLU A 336 5.04 1.94 -14.09
C GLU A 336 4.84 1.88 -12.58
N THR A 337 3.63 1.51 -12.17
CA THR A 337 3.29 1.06 -10.83
C THR A 337 2.52 -0.25 -10.91
N TRP A 338 2.75 -1.11 -9.93
CA TRP A 338 2.03 -2.36 -9.77
C TRP A 338 1.71 -2.57 -8.30
N ASP A 339 0.47 -2.97 -8.03
CA ASP A 339 0.02 -3.41 -6.71
C ASP A 339 -0.76 -4.72 -6.79
N ALA A 340 -0.77 -5.45 -5.68
CA ALA A 340 -1.62 -6.60 -5.46
C ALA A 340 -2.08 -6.62 -4.00
N THR A 341 -3.38 -6.48 -3.78
CA THR A 341 -3.99 -6.39 -2.44
C THR A 341 -4.88 -7.58 -2.16
N ALA A 342 -4.78 -8.16 -0.96
CA ALA A 342 -5.77 -9.07 -0.42
C ALA A 342 -6.59 -8.34 0.65
N TYR A 343 -7.91 -8.46 0.60
CA TYR A 343 -8.85 -7.90 1.58
C TYR A 343 -9.37 -9.03 2.45
N LEU A 344 -8.95 -9.06 3.72
CA LEU A 344 -9.27 -10.12 4.65
C LEU A 344 -10.23 -9.60 5.73
N GLY A 345 -11.47 -10.07 5.70
CA GLY A 345 -12.54 -9.63 6.59
C GLY A 345 -12.95 -10.68 7.62
N VAL A 346 -13.23 -10.23 8.84
CA VAL A 346 -13.78 -11.06 9.93
C VAL A 346 -14.95 -10.35 10.58
N ARG A 347 -16.11 -11.04 10.69
CA ARG A 347 -17.23 -10.58 11.53
C ARG A 347 -16.92 -10.86 12.99
N LEU A 348 -16.87 -9.83 13.82
CA LEU A 348 -16.53 -9.94 15.24
C LEU A 348 -17.78 -10.22 16.09
N TRP A 349 -18.81 -9.39 15.92
CA TRP A 349 -20.15 -9.51 16.54
C TRP A 349 -21.17 -8.75 15.67
N GLN A 350 -22.40 -8.67 16.11
CA GLN A 350 -23.46 -8.04 15.32
C GLN A 350 -23.12 -6.59 14.94
N GLY A 351 -23.03 -6.34 13.65
CA GLY A 351 -22.70 -5.04 13.06
C GLY A 351 -21.22 -4.66 13.12
N ALA A 352 -20.36 -5.50 13.76
CA ALA A 352 -18.92 -5.25 13.83
C ALA A 352 -18.14 -6.15 12.88
N GLU A 353 -17.20 -5.55 12.17
CA GLU A 353 -16.29 -6.22 11.27
C GLU A 353 -14.86 -5.67 11.44
N PHE A 354 -13.88 -6.56 11.30
CA PHE A 354 -12.47 -6.21 11.20
C PHE A 354 -11.99 -6.52 9.81
N TRP A 355 -11.22 -5.62 9.23
CA TRP A 355 -10.55 -5.78 7.95
C TRP A 355 -9.07 -5.52 8.07
N ILE A 356 -8.28 -6.27 7.31
CA ILE A 356 -6.85 -6.05 7.13
C ILE A 356 -6.49 -6.30 5.66
N ASP A 357 -5.73 -5.37 5.07
CA ASP A 357 -5.39 -5.37 3.65
C ASP A 357 -3.86 -5.50 3.50
N PRO A 358 -3.28 -6.71 3.50
CA PRO A 358 -1.90 -6.89 3.09
C PRO A 358 -1.74 -6.63 1.58
N GLU A 359 -0.70 -5.87 1.22
CA GLU A 359 -0.47 -5.37 -0.15
C GLU A 359 1.00 -5.49 -0.54
N ILE A 360 1.25 -5.86 -1.79
CA ILE A 360 2.54 -5.79 -2.44
C ILE A 360 2.50 -4.61 -3.41
N ASP A 361 3.48 -3.71 -3.28
CA ASP A 361 3.63 -2.54 -4.13
C ASP A 361 4.95 -2.54 -4.86
N GLN A 362 5.00 -1.94 -6.05
CA GLN A 362 6.21 -1.70 -6.83
C GLN A 362 6.03 -0.48 -7.74
N GLY A 363 7.14 0.13 -8.10
CA GLY A 363 7.22 1.13 -9.15
C GLY A 363 7.21 2.57 -8.65
N PHE A 364 7.09 3.50 -9.59
CA PHE A 364 7.16 4.93 -9.35
C PHE A 364 6.13 5.66 -10.21
N GLY A 365 5.61 6.78 -9.74
CA GLY A 365 4.97 7.78 -10.58
C GLY A 365 5.98 8.53 -11.45
N LEU A 366 5.50 9.25 -12.47
CA LEU A 366 6.34 10.13 -13.29
C LEU A 366 7.17 11.07 -12.39
N ASN A 367 8.48 11.05 -12.59
CA ASN A 367 9.47 11.81 -11.78
C ASN A 367 9.32 11.57 -10.26
N ALA A 368 9.02 10.33 -9.83
CA ALA A 368 8.70 9.97 -8.44
C ALA A 368 7.55 10.83 -7.87
N THR A 369 6.51 11.03 -8.66
CA THR A 369 5.28 11.79 -8.34
C THR A 369 5.55 13.28 -8.07
N THR A 370 6.50 13.90 -8.79
CA THR A 370 6.80 15.32 -8.67
C THR A 370 6.72 16.06 -10.01
N GLY A 371 6.55 17.38 -9.97
CA GLY A 371 6.60 18.29 -11.10
C GLY A 371 5.26 18.57 -11.78
N ILE A 372 4.15 18.06 -11.23
CA ILE A 372 2.77 18.37 -11.60
C ILE A 372 1.97 18.38 -10.30
N ALA A 373 1.20 19.42 -10.02
CA ALA A 373 0.44 19.53 -8.78
C ALA A 373 -0.76 18.55 -8.78
N GLY A 374 -1.52 18.47 -9.88
CA GLY A 374 -2.47 17.41 -10.15
C GLY A 374 -1.78 16.24 -10.85
N PHE A 375 -1.04 15.44 -10.09
CA PHE A 375 -0.21 14.36 -10.66
C PHE A 375 -1.03 13.31 -11.42
N PRO A 376 -0.48 12.74 -12.52
CA PRO A 376 -1.24 11.98 -13.53
C PRO A 376 -1.80 10.63 -13.08
N SER A 377 -1.39 10.09 -11.95
CA SER A 377 -1.89 8.79 -11.49
C SER A 377 -2.04 8.75 -9.97
N GLY A 378 -3.26 8.53 -9.49
CA GLY A 378 -3.54 8.26 -8.07
C GLY A 378 -2.96 6.93 -7.57
N GLU A 379 -2.56 6.02 -8.47
CA GLU A 379 -1.81 4.81 -8.15
C GLU A 379 -0.29 5.08 -8.03
N ALA A 380 0.16 6.32 -8.28
CA ALA A 380 1.57 6.67 -8.19
C ALA A 380 2.02 6.79 -6.74
N LEU A 381 2.93 5.95 -6.34
CA LEU A 381 3.49 5.96 -4.99
C LEU A 381 4.48 7.11 -4.83
N LYS A 382 4.32 7.93 -3.79
CA LYS A 382 5.28 9.00 -3.46
C LYS A 382 6.62 8.43 -2.94
N ARG A 383 6.61 7.19 -2.45
CA ARG A 383 7.77 6.43 -2.00
C ARG A 383 7.79 5.08 -2.67
N GLY A 384 8.03 5.09 -3.99
CA GLY A 384 8.14 3.89 -4.79
C GLY A 384 9.48 3.16 -4.59
N GLU A 385 9.48 1.89 -4.94
CA GLU A 385 10.67 1.02 -4.96
C GLU A 385 10.73 0.29 -6.31
N SER A 386 11.95 0.02 -6.78
CA SER A 386 12.16 -0.72 -8.03
C SER A 386 11.92 -2.23 -7.89
N VAL A 387 11.88 -2.74 -6.68
CA VAL A 387 11.60 -4.13 -6.33
C VAL A 387 10.29 -4.19 -5.58
N PRO A 388 9.43 -5.20 -5.81
CA PRO A 388 8.22 -5.37 -5.03
C PRO A 388 8.50 -5.47 -3.53
N TYR A 389 7.69 -4.82 -2.72
CA TYR A 389 7.80 -4.84 -1.26
C TYR A 389 6.42 -4.99 -0.61
N ALA A 390 6.40 -5.57 0.59
CA ALA A 390 5.17 -5.78 1.35
C ALA A 390 4.86 -4.59 2.25
N ARG A 391 3.57 -4.25 2.35
CA ARG A 391 3.04 -3.34 3.35
C ARG A 391 1.62 -3.73 3.79
N ILE A 392 1.14 -3.09 4.85
CA ILE A 392 -0.24 -3.20 5.35
C ILE A 392 -0.86 -1.81 5.31
N PRO A 393 -1.49 -1.42 4.19
CA PRO A 393 -2.09 -0.10 4.03
C PRO A 393 -3.29 0.11 4.96
N ARG A 394 -4.16 -0.89 5.11
CA ARG A 394 -5.36 -0.79 5.94
C ARG A 394 -5.42 -1.87 7.00
N GLY A 395 -5.91 -1.49 8.18
CA GLY A 395 -6.25 -2.40 9.26
C GLY A 395 -7.20 -1.68 10.21
N PHE A 396 -8.50 -2.00 10.17
CA PHE A 396 -9.52 -1.25 10.90
C PHE A 396 -10.66 -2.12 11.40
N VAL A 397 -11.34 -1.63 12.43
CA VAL A 397 -12.63 -2.14 12.91
C VAL A 397 -13.71 -1.17 12.47
N ARG A 398 -14.81 -1.71 11.91
CA ARG A 398 -16.02 -0.94 11.58
C ARG A 398 -17.20 -1.51 12.35
N GLN A 399 -17.96 -0.63 13.03
CA GLN A 399 -19.21 -0.96 13.72
C GLN A 399 -20.37 -0.23 13.06
N THR A 400 -21.33 -0.97 12.54
CA THR A 400 -22.61 -0.45 12.04
C THR A 400 -23.69 -0.65 13.10
N VAL A 401 -24.42 0.43 13.44
CA VAL A 401 -25.56 0.43 14.33
C VAL A 401 -26.79 0.84 13.55
N ASN A 402 -27.70 -0.10 13.31
CA ASN A 402 -28.94 0.15 12.57
C ASN A 402 -29.92 0.97 13.41
N LEU A 403 -30.46 2.05 12.85
CA LEU A 403 -31.44 2.95 13.50
C LEU A 403 -32.84 2.84 12.89
N GLY A 404 -33.03 1.93 11.91
CA GLY A 404 -34.32 1.70 11.25
C GLY A 404 -34.44 2.38 9.88
N GLY A 405 -35.65 2.48 9.36
CA GLY A 405 -35.92 2.86 7.97
C GLY A 405 -35.91 1.67 7.02
N ASP A 406 -35.88 1.93 5.72
CA ASP A 406 -35.86 0.89 4.69
C ASP A 406 -34.61 0.02 4.77
N THR A 407 -34.77 -1.26 4.46
CA THR A 407 -33.62 -2.18 4.38
C THR A 407 -32.96 -2.05 3.02
N GLN A 408 -31.67 -1.82 3.03
CA GLN A 408 -30.84 -1.74 1.84
C GLN A 408 -29.98 -3.00 1.72
N LYS A 409 -29.92 -3.60 0.53
CA LYS A 409 -28.99 -4.68 0.22
C LYS A 409 -27.57 -4.11 0.13
N VAL A 410 -26.61 -4.85 0.68
CA VAL A 410 -25.19 -4.59 0.60
C VAL A 410 -24.55 -5.73 -0.16
N GLU A 411 -23.87 -5.43 -1.27
CA GLU A 411 -23.11 -6.43 -2.00
C GLU A 411 -21.77 -6.69 -1.32
N ALA A 412 -21.27 -7.91 -1.41
CA ALA A 412 -19.92 -8.23 -0.95
C ALA A 412 -18.88 -7.61 -1.86
N GLY A 413 -17.76 -7.17 -1.30
CA GLY A 413 -16.65 -6.58 -2.05
C GLY A 413 -15.46 -6.23 -1.16
N PRO A 414 -14.43 -5.58 -1.69
CA PRO A 414 -13.30 -5.11 -0.92
C PRO A 414 -13.74 -4.33 0.31
N ASN A 415 -13.24 -4.72 1.48
CA ASN A 415 -13.55 -4.08 2.77
C ASN A 415 -15.05 -4.00 3.12
N GLN A 416 -15.86 -4.91 2.56
CA GLN A 416 -17.31 -4.91 2.77
C GLN A 416 -17.90 -6.33 2.73
N PHE A 417 -18.55 -6.74 3.82
CA PHE A 417 -19.35 -7.97 3.81
C PHE A 417 -20.68 -7.76 3.09
N GLY A 418 -21.09 -8.76 2.33
CA GLY A 418 -22.45 -8.84 1.79
C GLY A 418 -23.50 -8.99 2.89
N GLY A 419 -24.70 -8.46 2.64
CA GLY A 419 -25.80 -8.55 3.60
C GLY A 419 -26.86 -7.49 3.43
N SER A 420 -27.35 -6.97 4.55
CA SER A 420 -28.34 -5.90 4.57
C SER A 420 -28.08 -4.94 5.72
N GLN A 421 -28.44 -3.66 5.52
CA GLN A 421 -28.34 -2.60 6.51
C GLN A 421 -29.58 -1.71 6.48
N SER A 422 -29.83 -0.96 7.55
CA SER A 422 -30.90 0.03 7.57
C SER A 422 -30.48 1.31 6.85
N ALA A 423 -31.41 1.97 6.19
CA ALA A 423 -31.22 3.27 5.56
C ALA A 423 -30.73 4.30 6.58
N ASN A 424 -31.32 4.32 7.80
CA ASN A 424 -30.84 5.14 8.90
C ASN A 424 -29.91 4.30 9.79
N ARG A 425 -28.69 4.77 10.00
CA ARG A 425 -27.64 4.05 10.74
C ARG A 425 -26.54 4.97 11.22
N LEU A 426 -25.80 4.51 12.21
CA LEU A 426 -24.49 5.04 12.59
C LEU A 426 -23.42 4.06 12.16
N VAL A 427 -22.30 4.56 11.66
CA VAL A 427 -21.12 3.75 11.33
C VAL A 427 -19.92 4.37 12.02
N PHE A 428 -19.14 3.55 12.71
CA PHE A 428 -17.90 3.97 13.37
C PHE A 428 -16.76 3.14 12.79
N THR A 429 -15.71 3.80 12.31
CA THR A 429 -14.50 3.17 11.77
C THR A 429 -13.29 3.63 12.57
N VAL A 430 -12.47 2.69 13.08
CA VAL A 430 -11.28 2.99 13.88
C VAL A 430 -10.13 2.09 13.42
N GLY A 431 -8.97 2.68 13.16
CA GLY A 431 -7.78 1.95 12.74
C GLY A 431 -6.92 2.72 11.75
N LYS A 432 -6.20 2.01 10.88
CA LYS A 432 -5.44 2.57 9.76
C LYS A 432 -6.27 2.45 8.48
N PHE A 433 -6.53 3.57 7.79
CA PHE A 433 -7.26 3.63 6.51
C PHE A 433 -6.99 4.97 5.81
N ALA A 434 -7.43 5.14 4.56
CA ALA A 434 -7.40 6.44 3.88
C ALA A 434 -8.59 7.30 4.33
N ILE A 435 -8.39 8.59 4.51
CA ILE A 435 -9.50 9.50 4.85
C ILE A 435 -10.52 9.54 3.71
N SER A 436 -10.05 9.46 2.46
CA SER A 436 -10.91 9.39 1.28
C SER A 436 -11.77 8.11 1.21
N ASP A 437 -11.45 7.04 1.94
CA ASP A 437 -12.35 5.88 2.06
C ASP A 437 -13.72 6.26 2.68
N VAL A 438 -13.81 7.40 3.39
CA VAL A 438 -15.02 7.87 4.11
C VAL A 438 -15.50 9.23 3.63
N PHE A 439 -14.58 10.17 3.32
CA PHE A 439 -14.89 11.56 2.97
C PHE A 439 -14.62 11.81 1.48
N ASP A 440 -15.25 12.85 0.92
CA ASP A 440 -15.10 13.31 -0.47
C ASP A 440 -15.42 12.23 -1.53
N THR A 441 -16.21 11.22 -1.18
CA THR A 441 -16.57 10.12 -2.09
C THR A 441 -17.40 10.60 -3.27
N ASN A 442 -17.20 10.02 -4.47
CA ASN A 442 -17.95 10.34 -5.70
C ASN A 442 -18.12 9.08 -6.57
N LYS A 443 -19.32 8.88 -7.09
CA LYS A 443 -19.68 7.70 -7.90
C LYS A 443 -18.93 7.62 -9.25
N TYR A 444 -18.49 8.75 -9.81
CA TYR A 444 -17.99 8.84 -11.18
C TYR A 444 -16.50 9.16 -11.27
N ALA A 445 -15.91 9.61 -10.15
CA ALA A 445 -14.49 9.96 -10.07
C ALA A 445 -14.01 9.86 -8.62
N HIS A 446 -13.47 8.70 -8.25
CA HIS A 446 -12.97 8.47 -6.90
C HIS A 446 -11.90 7.37 -6.84
N ASP A 447 -12.05 6.28 -7.57
CA ASP A 447 -11.16 5.13 -7.51
C ASP A 447 -10.19 5.14 -8.71
N PRO A 448 -8.87 5.39 -8.51
CA PRO A 448 -7.89 5.40 -9.59
C PRO A 448 -7.70 4.02 -10.23
N LYS A 449 -8.22 2.94 -9.63
CA LYS A 449 -8.20 1.59 -10.18
C LYS A 449 -9.28 1.37 -11.25
N ARG A 450 -10.33 2.22 -11.26
CA ARG A 450 -11.53 2.04 -12.11
C ARG A 450 -11.93 3.28 -12.90
N ASP A 451 -11.75 4.47 -12.29
CA ASP A 451 -12.22 5.76 -12.83
C ASP A 451 -11.06 6.51 -13.51
N PHE A 452 -11.02 7.84 -13.35
CA PHE A 452 -9.92 8.70 -13.75
C PHE A 452 -8.63 8.34 -13.00
N LEU A 453 -7.48 8.58 -13.63
CA LEU A 453 -6.17 8.39 -12.99
C LEU A 453 -5.69 9.63 -12.25
N ASN A 454 -6.02 10.83 -12.74
CA ASN A 454 -5.48 12.07 -12.20
C ASN A 454 -5.94 12.31 -10.76
N TRP A 455 -4.98 12.58 -9.88
CA TRP A 455 -5.18 12.86 -8.47
C TRP A 455 -6.26 13.90 -8.19
N ALA A 456 -6.23 15.06 -8.87
CA ALA A 456 -7.17 16.15 -8.63
C ALA A 456 -8.57 15.93 -9.26
N LEU A 457 -8.83 14.75 -9.83
CA LEU A 457 -10.16 14.28 -10.26
C LEU A 457 -10.74 13.25 -9.30
N ILE A 458 -9.92 12.32 -8.80
CA ILE A 458 -10.40 11.26 -7.91
C ILE A 458 -10.69 11.76 -6.50
N ASP A 459 -9.97 12.80 -6.07
CA ASP A 459 -10.23 13.55 -4.83
C ASP A 459 -10.28 15.05 -5.14
N THR A 460 -10.84 15.86 -4.24
CA THR A 460 -10.78 17.31 -4.40
C THR A 460 -9.35 17.79 -4.20
N GLY A 461 -8.71 18.35 -5.24
CA GLY A 461 -7.29 18.66 -5.27
C GLY A 461 -6.76 19.52 -4.12
N THR A 462 -7.62 20.29 -3.43
CA THR A 462 -7.25 21.08 -2.24
C THR A 462 -7.41 20.33 -0.93
N PHE A 463 -7.97 19.11 -0.95
CA PHE A 463 -8.18 18.32 0.25
C PHE A 463 -6.87 17.64 0.67
N ASP A 464 -6.07 18.37 1.44
CA ASP A 464 -4.81 17.90 2.02
C ASP A 464 -5.11 17.00 3.23
N PHE A 465 -5.58 15.78 2.95
CA PHE A 465 -5.93 14.84 4.01
C PHE A 465 -4.69 14.22 4.67
N ALA A 466 -4.81 13.94 5.98
CA ALA A 466 -3.73 13.34 6.75
C ALA A 466 -3.36 11.95 6.24
N GLY A 467 -2.06 11.70 6.12
CA GLY A 467 -1.55 10.41 5.66
C GLY A 467 -0.05 10.27 5.86
N ASP A 468 0.43 9.05 5.73
CA ASP A 468 1.82 8.78 5.42
C ASP A 468 2.08 9.07 3.92
N ALA A 469 3.29 8.84 3.43
CA ALA A 469 3.63 9.08 2.03
C ALA A 469 2.82 8.24 1.01
N TRP A 470 1.95 7.35 1.45
CA TRP A 470 1.00 6.58 0.64
C TRP A 470 -0.45 7.03 0.84
N GLY A 471 -0.70 8.09 1.61
CA GLY A 471 -2.04 8.65 1.87
C GLY A 471 -2.87 7.90 2.91
N LEU A 472 -2.24 7.16 3.83
CA LEU A 472 -2.91 6.32 4.82
C LEU A 472 -2.55 6.76 6.23
N THR A 473 -3.54 6.75 7.13
CA THR A 473 -3.32 7.22 8.50
C THR A 473 -4.10 6.44 9.54
N TYR A 474 -3.68 6.55 10.80
CA TYR A 474 -4.46 6.09 11.95
C TYR A 474 -5.48 7.15 12.34
N GLY A 475 -6.70 6.71 12.63
CA GLY A 475 -7.74 7.62 13.08
C GLY A 475 -9.05 6.95 13.42
N ALA A 476 -10.04 7.79 13.61
CA ALA A 476 -11.42 7.38 13.84
C ALA A 476 -12.37 8.26 13.05
N ALA A 477 -13.39 7.65 12.45
CA ALA A 477 -14.46 8.31 11.74
C ALA A 477 -15.82 7.85 12.28
N ALA A 478 -16.78 8.75 12.29
CA ALA A 478 -18.19 8.50 12.60
C ALA A 478 -19.06 9.04 11.48
N GLU A 479 -20.02 8.24 11.03
CA GLU A 479 -20.98 8.60 9.99
C GLU A 479 -22.39 8.43 10.53
N TRP A 480 -23.26 9.39 10.30
CA TRP A 480 -24.68 9.34 10.66
C TRP A 480 -25.53 9.51 9.41
N TYR A 481 -26.16 8.44 9.00
CA TYR A 481 -27.11 8.38 7.88
C TYR A 481 -28.53 8.58 8.40
N GLN A 482 -29.24 9.63 7.94
CA GLN A 482 -30.59 9.94 8.36
C GLN A 482 -31.40 10.50 7.16
N GLY A 483 -32.30 9.69 6.62
CA GLY A 483 -33.09 10.04 5.44
C GLY A 483 -32.19 10.42 4.26
N ALA A 484 -32.36 11.66 3.74
CA ALA A 484 -31.55 12.17 2.64
C ALA A 484 -30.19 12.76 3.06
N TRP A 485 -29.89 12.83 4.35
CA TRP A 485 -28.68 13.45 4.87
C TRP A 485 -27.69 12.42 5.38
N THR A 486 -26.41 12.75 5.25
CA THR A 486 -25.33 12.08 5.97
C THR A 486 -24.43 13.14 6.60
N LEU A 487 -24.10 12.97 7.87
CA LEU A 487 -23.09 13.76 8.57
C LEU A 487 -21.91 12.87 8.89
N ARG A 488 -20.70 13.33 8.58
CA ARG A 488 -19.46 12.61 8.87
C ARG A 488 -18.52 13.49 9.66
N GLY A 489 -17.76 12.88 10.57
CA GLY A 489 -16.71 13.56 11.32
C GLY A 489 -15.61 12.60 11.69
N GLY A 490 -14.35 13.07 11.70
CA GLY A 490 -13.22 12.22 12.03
C GLY A 490 -12.03 12.99 12.60
N ALA A 491 -11.15 12.25 13.26
CA ALA A 491 -9.87 12.72 13.80
C ALA A 491 -8.75 11.77 13.37
N PHE A 492 -7.69 12.31 12.82
CA PHE A 492 -6.64 11.56 12.15
C PHE A 492 -5.26 12.06 12.51
N VAL A 493 -4.29 11.16 12.54
CA VAL A 493 -2.87 11.45 12.78
C VAL A 493 -2.24 12.06 11.53
N LEU A 494 -1.43 13.10 11.68
CA LEU A 494 -0.55 13.59 10.62
C LEU A 494 0.79 12.83 10.65
N SER A 495 1.56 12.91 9.57
CA SER A 495 2.94 12.46 9.57
C SER A 495 3.82 13.32 10.51
N THR A 496 5.00 12.82 10.89
CA THR A 496 5.92 13.53 11.82
C THR A 496 6.48 14.81 11.23
N VAL A 497 6.66 14.83 9.93
CA VAL A 497 7.02 16.00 9.11
C VAL A 497 6.28 15.91 7.78
N PRO A 498 5.95 17.03 7.11
CA PRO A 498 5.26 17.02 5.84
C PRO A 498 5.87 16.06 4.81
N GLY A 499 5.02 15.17 4.26
CA GLY A 499 5.40 14.15 3.27
C GLY A 499 6.24 12.98 3.79
N SER A 500 6.29 12.74 5.10
CA SER A 500 7.01 11.61 5.71
C SER A 500 6.24 10.29 5.61
N ILE A 501 6.98 9.18 5.68
CA ILE A 501 6.42 7.85 5.91
C ILE A 501 6.07 7.59 7.37
N ASP A 502 6.63 8.38 8.29
CA ASP A 502 6.50 8.20 9.74
C ASP A 502 5.27 8.97 10.24
N LEU A 503 4.26 8.27 10.73
CA LEU A 503 3.08 8.87 11.36
C LEU A 503 3.36 9.27 12.81
N ASP A 504 2.80 10.40 13.26
CA ASP A 504 2.86 10.82 14.67
C ASP A 504 1.83 10.08 15.52
N THR A 505 2.12 8.83 15.87
CA THR A 505 1.24 7.98 16.66
C THR A 505 0.95 8.50 18.08
N THR A 506 1.55 9.63 18.49
CA THR A 506 1.25 10.29 19.76
C THR A 506 0.05 11.23 19.70
N PHE A 507 -0.52 11.47 18.51
CA PHE A 507 -1.58 12.45 18.25
C PHE A 507 -1.20 13.89 18.64
N SER A 508 0.09 14.20 18.69
CA SER A 508 0.54 15.59 18.90
C SER A 508 0.34 16.44 17.65
N GLN A 509 0.31 15.81 16.47
CA GLN A 509 -0.03 16.39 15.19
C GLN A 509 -1.23 15.65 14.61
N PHE A 510 -2.28 16.39 14.25
CA PHE A 510 -3.55 15.78 13.90
C PHE A 510 -4.36 16.62 12.90
N GLN A 511 -5.33 15.97 12.27
CA GLN A 511 -6.32 16.60 11.42
C GLN A 511 -7.73 16.26 11.89
N TRP A 512 -8.60 17.29 11.92
CA TRP A 512 -10.05 17.14 12.01
C TRP A 512 -10.66 17.25 10.62
N VAL A 513 -11.62 16.36 10.31
CA VAL A 513 -12.40 16.42 9.08
C VAL A 513 -13.88 16.33 9.44
N GLY A 514 -14.69 17.16 8.79
CA GLY A 514 -16.14 17.13 8.90
C GLY A 514 -16.79 17.24 7.54
N GLU A 515 -17.86 16.48 7.30
CA GLU A 515 -18.59 16.51 6.04
C GLU A 515 -20.08 16.47 6.26
N ILE A 516 -20.82 17.27 5.48
CA ILE A 516 -22.26 17.21 5.35
C ILE A 516 -22.63 16.84 3.91
N GLU A 517 -23.40 15.79 3.74
CA GLU A 517 -23.87 15.28 2.45
C GLU A 517 -25.40 15.32 2.39
N ARG A 518 -25.92 15.71 1.26
CA ARG A 518 -27.34 15.62 0.92
C ARG A 518 -27.54 14.85 -0.37
N ARG A 519 -28.35 13.79 -0.32
CA ARG A 519 -28.86 13.08 -1.47
C ARG A 519 -30.17 13.71 -1.95
N TYR A 520 -30.35 13.79 -3.26
CA TYR A 520 -31.52 14.35 -3.88
C TYR A 520 -31.85 13.63 -5.19
N GLU A 521 -33.00 13.88 -5.74
CA GLU A 521 -33.37 13.46 -7.09
C GLU A 521 -33.60 14.70 -7.96
N LEU A 522 -33.03 14.67 -9.17
CA LEU A 522 -33.23 15.69 -10.16
C LEU A 522 -33.58 14.99 -11.48
N TRP A 523 -34.72 15.38 -12.10
CA TRP A 523 -35.27 14.75 -13.32
C TRP A 523 -35.53 13.24 -13.17
N GLY A 524 -35.82 12.77 -11.96
CA GLY A 524 -36.04 11.34 -11.69
C GLY A 524 -34.75 10.52 -11.57
N HIS A 525 -33.58 11.17 -11.53
CA HIS A 525 -32.29 10.56 -11.39
C HIS A 525 -31.59 10.98 -10.08
N PRO A 526 -30.86 10.07 -9.41
CA PRO A 526 -30.21 10.38 -8.13
C PRO A 526 -29.04 11.33 -8.31
N GLY A 527 -28.86 12.20 -7.34
CA GLY A 527 -27.73 13.08 -7.20
C GLY A 527 -27.31 13.25 -5.74
N LYS A 528 -26.11 13.75 -5.55
CA LYS A 528 -25.51 13.99 -4.25
C LYS A 528 -24.71 15.29 -4.28
N ILE A 529 -24.78 16.05 -3.20
CA ILE A 529 -23.88 17.18 -2.91
C ILE A 529 -23.30 17.00 -1.54
N ALA A 530 -21.99 17.14 -1.41
CA ALA A 530 -21.27 17.12 -0.14
C ALA A 530 -20.42 18.38 0.03
N VAL A 531 -20.28 18.83 1.26
CA VAL A 531 -19.35 19.90 1.66
C VAL A 531 -18.48 19.36 2.76
N THR A 532 -17.18 19.35 2.52
CA THR A 532 -16.14 18.82 3.43
C THR A 532 -15.27 19.96 3.91
N GLY A 533 -15.02 20.03 5.22
CA GLY A 533 -14.08 20.95 5.84
C GLY A 533 -13.01 20.19 6.60
N PHE A 534 -11.78 20.69 6.58
CA PHE A 534 -10.67 20.11 7.34
C PHE A 534 -9.84 21.16 8.07
N LEU A 535 -9.20 20.74 9.14
CA LEU A 535 -8.26 21.54 9.93
C LEU A 535 -7.09 20.66 10.38
N SER A 536 -5.94 20.84 9.75
CA SER A 536 -4.67 20.24 10.15
C SER A 536 -3.98 21.08 11.21
N ARG A 537 -3.36 20.45 12.19
CA ARG A 537 -2.58 21.10 13.23
C ARG A 537 -1.28 20.34 13.50
N GLY A 538 -0.15 20.99 13.20
CA GLY A 538 1.18 20.35 13.26
C GLY A 538 2.31 21.33 12.97
N ASN A 539 3.52 20.79 12.85
CA ASN A 539 4.73 21.56 12.53
C ASN A 539 4.80 21.84 11.02
N MET A 540 4.32 23.01 10.62
CA MET A 540 4.27 23.47 9.24
C MET A 540 5.02 24.79 9.08
N GLY A 541 5.59 25.08 7.91
CA GLY A 541 6.24 26.32 7.56
C GLY A 541 5.26 27.35 6.99
N SER A 542 5.44 28.62 7.31
CA SER A 542 4.80 29.72 6.62
C SER A 542 5.63 30.09 5.39
N PHE A 543 5.00 30.19 4.22
CA PHE A 543 5.71 30.62 3.00
C PHE A 543 6.31 32.00 3.16
N GLN A 544 5.62 32.93 3.82
CA GLN A 544 6.14 34.28 4.08
C GLN A 544 7.38 34.27 4.98
N ASP A 545 7.40 33.42 6.02
CA ASP A 545 8.57 33.30 6.91
C ASP A 545 9.77 32.74 6.14
N ALA A 546 9.55 31.74 5.25
CA ALA A 546 10.59 31.18 4.39
C ALA A 546 11.17 32.21 3.39
N ILE A 547 10.30 33.01 2.77
CA ILE A 547 10.68 34.13 1.88
C ILE A 547 11.52 35.16 2.65
N ASN A 548 11.06 35.58 3.84
CA ASN A 548 11.77 36.55 4.66
C ASN A 548 13.17 36.04 5.08
N LEU A 549 13.27 34.75 5.42
CA LEU A 549 14.55 34.12 5.76
C LEU A 549 15.49 34.07 4.54
N ALA A 550 14.97 33.71 3.37
CA ALA A 550 15.72 33.68 2.13
C ALA A 550 16.31 35.06 1.77
N GLN A 551 15.48 36.09 1.89
CA GLN A 551 15.92 37.50 1.66
C GLN A 551 16.99 37.96 2.66
N ALA A 552 16.85 37.56 3.93
CA ALA A 552 17.81 37.92 4.98
C ALA A 552 19.16 37.19 4.84
N THR A 553 19.17 35.98 4.29
CA THR A 553 20.37 35.13 4.21
C THR A 553 20.98 35.07 2.82
N GLY A 554 20.28 35.52 1.76
CA GLY A 554 20.69 35.38 0.37
C GLY A 554 20.72 33.92 -0.13
N THR A 555 19.96 33.01 0.51
CA THR A 555 19.84 31.61 0.16
C THR A 555 18.46 31.32 -0.44
N PRO A 556 18.27 30.22 -1.21
CA PRO A 556 16.94 29.81 -1.66
C PRO A 556 15.95 29.65 -0.51
N ALA A 557 14.67 29.91 -0.76
CA ALA A 557 13.63 29.79 0.24
C ALA A 557 13.53 28.34 0.74
N ASN A 558 13.57 28.15 2.07
CA ASN A 558 13.55 26.84 2.71
C ASN A 558 12.43 26.76 3.76
N ILE A 559 11.36 26.05 3.40
CA ILE A 559 10.18 25.91 4.24
C ILE A 559 10.48 25.15 5.54
N ALA A 560 11.34 24.13 5.47
CA ALA A 560 11.68 23.30 6.63
C ALA A 560 12.40 24.08 7.74
N ALA A 561 13.13 25.15 7.39
CA ALA A 561 13.84 26.00 8.35
C ALA A 561 12.94 26.87 9.21
N VAL A 562 11.68 27.05 8.82
CA VAL A 562 10.70 27.94 9.48
C VAL A 562 9.48 27.21 10.04
N ARG A 563 9.52 25.85 10.04
CA ARG A 563 8.44 25.04 10.58
C ARG A 563 8.22 25.32 12.06
N LYS A 564 6.97 25.51 12.41
CA LYS A 564 6.48 25.70 13.79
C LYS A 564 5.09 25.12 13.92
N TYR A 565 4.64 24.89 15.15
CA TYR A 565 3.32 24.35 15.42
C TYR A 565 2.23 25.38 15.09
N GLN A 566 1.45 25.12 14.04
CA GLN A 566 0.40 26.00 13.54
C GLN A 566 -0.73 25.20 12.86
N SER A 567 -1.69 25.87 12.25
CA SER A 567 -2.86 25.24 11.64
C SER A 567 -2.98 25.64 10.17
N ARG A 568 -3.48 24.71 9.35
CA ARG A 568 -3.90 24.89 7.97
C ARG A 568 -5.30 24.32 7.81
N GLY A 569 -6.22 25.06 7.21
CA GLY A 569 -7.59 24.61 6.97
C GLY A 569 -8.00 24.76 5.52
N GLY A 570 -9.08 24.08 5.17
CA GLY A 570 -9.68 24.16 3.86
C GLY A 570 -11.13 23.70 3.84
N VAL A 571 -11.79 23.98 2.72
CA VAL A 571 -13.17 23.56 2.45
C VAL A 571 -13.30 23.13 1.00
N SER A 572 -14.09 22.09 0.75
CA SER A 572 -14.40 21.58 -0.58
C SER A 572 -15.88 21.29 -0.76
N MET A 573 -16.33 21.30 -2.00
CA MET A 573 -17.65 20.88 -2.44
C MET A 573 -17.48 19.78 -3.48
N ASN A 574 -18.24 18.71 -3.34
CA ASN A 574 -18.28 17.57 -4.23
C ASN A 574 -19.74 17.32 -4.65
N LEU A 575 -19.98 17.25 -5.94
CA LEU A 575 -21.30 17.04 -6.54
C LEU A 575 -21.22 15.86 -7.52
N GLU A 576 -22.23 15.01 -7.48
CA GLU A 576 -22.47 13.98 -8.49
C GLU A 576 -23.94 13.99 -8.91
N GLN A 577 -24.20 13.74 -10.18
CA GLN A 577 -25.55 13.68 -10.75
C GLN A 577 -25.63 12.63 -11.85
N GLU A 578 -26.52 11.69 -11.69
CA GLU A 578 -26.94 10.82 -12.80
C GLU A 578 -27.84 11.63 -13.76
N ILE A 579 -27.39 11.84 -15.00
CA ILE A 579 -28.14 12.56 -16.01
C ILE A 579 -29.11 11.60 -16.74
N THR A 580 -28.61 10.39 -17.03
CA THR A 580 -29.38 9.24 -17.51
C THR A 580 -28.81 7.98 -16.87
N SER A 581 -29.46 6.82 -17.06
CA SER A 581 -28.94 5.53 -16.59
C SER A 581 -27.52 5.23 -17.08
N ASP A 582 -27.09 5.82 -18.19
CA ASP A 582 -25.81 5.54 -18.84
C ASP A 582 -24.82 6.73 -18.73
N LEU A 583 -25.29 7.94 -18.38
CA LEU A 583 -24.48 9.16 -18.30
C LEU A 583 -24.52 9.76 -16.91
N GLY A 584 -23.36 9.87 -16.28
CA GLY A 584 -23.15 10.58 -15.05
C GLY A 584 -22.28 11.82 -15.21
N ALA A 585 -22.50 12.81 -14.37
CA ALA A 585 -21.70 14.02 -14.29
C ALA A 585 -21.21 14.25 -12.85
N PHE A 586 -20.05 14.89 -12.70
CA PHE A 586 -19.53 15.29 -11.40
C PHE A 586 -18.88 16.66 -11.47
N MET A 587 -18.77 17.31 -10.32
CA MET A 587 -18.04 18.56 -10.14
C MET A 587 -17.42 18.60 -8.74
N ARG A 588 -16.18 19.10 -8.67
CA ARG A 588 -15.48 19.40 -7.42
C ARG A 588 -14.99 20.84 -7.44
N ALA A 589 -15.03 21.51 -6.30
CA ALA A 589 -14.43 22.82 -6.08
C ALA A 589 -13.85 22.88 -4.69
N GLY A 590 -12.68 23.48 -4.52
CA GLY A 590 -12.02 23.53 -3.23
C GLY A 590 -11.15 24.76 -3.04
N TRP A 591 -10.98 25.11 -1.78
CA TRP A 591 -10.09 26.15 -1.28
C TRP A 591 -9.38 25.68 -0.02
N ALA A 592 -8.09 25.97 0.08
CA ALA A 592 -7.28 25.74 1.27
C ALA A 592 -6.42 26.98 1.57
N ASP A 593 -5.96 27.10 2.81
CA ASP A 593 -5.07 28.18 3.24
C ASP A 593 -3.69 28.04 2.57
N GLY A 594 -3.46 28.86 1.57
CA GLY A 594 -2.21 28.91 0.80
C GLY A 594 -1.13 29.80 1.42
N SER A 595 -1.21 30.16 2.69
CA SER A 595 -0.16 30.90 3.43
C SER A 595 0.82 29.98 4.15
N VAL A 596 0.43 28.72 4.35
CA VAL A 596 1.16 27.67 5.08
C VAL A 596 1.36 26.48 4.17
N GLU A 597 2.52 25.79 4.29
CA GLU A 597 2.79 24.58 3.52
C GLU A 597 1.71 23.49 3.77
N PRO A 598 1.32 22.72 2.74
CA PRO A 598 0.49 21.54 2.92
C PRO A 598 1.24 20.47 3.70
N PHE A 599 0.47 19.51 4.28
CA PHE A 599 1.10 18.54 5.18
C PHE A 599 1.44 17.22 4.47
N ASP A 600 0.51 16.62 3.74
CA ASP A 600 0.70 15.24 3.32
C ASP A 600 0.56 14.98 1.80
N VAL A 601 -0.43 15.53 1.09
CA VAL A 601 -0.78 14.97 -0.23
C VAL A 601 -0.84 15.95 -1.40
N THR A 602 -0.88 17.28 -1.21
CA THR A 602 -1.14 18.21 -2.31
C THR A 602 -0.40 19.53 -2.19
N ASP A 603 -0.02 20.14 -3.33
CA ASP A 603 0.44 21.54 -3.46
C ASP A 603 -0.61 22.37 -4.23
N ILE A 604 -1.89 22.22 -3.91
CA ILE A 604 -3.00 22.94 -4.55
C ILE A 604 -3.74 23.76 -3.49
N ASP A 605 -3.86 25.09 -3.68
CA ASP A 605 -4.58 25.97 -2.76
C ASP A 605 -6.02 26.26 -3.24
N ARG A 606 -6.28 26.12 -4.55
CA ARG A 606 -7.59 26.30 -5.17
C ARG A 606 -7.76 25.33 -6.33
N THR A 607 -8.92 24.70 -6.44
CA THR A 607 -9.24 23.77 -7.53
C THR A 607 -10.67 23.90 -7.96
N VAL A 608 -10.92 23.71 -9.25
CA VAL A 608 -12.23 23.41 -9.82
C VAL A 608 -12.05 22.31 -10.83
N ALA A 609 -12.82 21.23 -10.69
CA ALA A 609 -12.83 20.10 -11.61
C ALA A 609 -14.26 19.73 -11.98
N ALA A 610 -14.48 19.29 -13.21
CA ALA A 610 -15.78 18.77 -13.65
C ALA A 610 -15.59 17.73 -14.75
N GLY A 611 -16.48 16.75 -14.80
CA GLY A 611 -16.39 15.69 -15.79
C GLY A 611 -17.66 14.88 -15.99
N LEU A 612 -17.58 13.98 -16.95
CA LEU A 612 -18.63 13.08 -17.39
C LEU A 612 -18.11 11.65 -17.42
N SER A 613 -18.98 10.70 -17.10
CA SER A 613 -18.75 9.26 -17.25
C SER A 613 -19.91 8.66 -18.03
N LEU A 614 -19.62 8.00 -19.16
CA LEU A 614 -20.62 7.48 -20.10
C LEU A 614 -20.41 5.98 -20.32
N LYS A 615 -21.46 5.17 -20.08
CA LYS A 615 -21.48 3.73 -20.37
C LYS A 615 -21.65 3.47 -21.88
N GLY A 616 -21.01 2.42 -22.36
CA GLY A 616 -20.91 2.08 -23.78
C GLY A 616 -22.16 1.49 -24.45
N LYS A 617 -23.33 1.55 -23.81
CA LYS A 617 -24.57 1.00 -24.34
C LYS A 617 -24.97 1.59 -25.71
N GLN A 618 -24.70 2.87 -25.94
CA GLN A 618 -25.03 3.56 -27.18
C GLN A 618 -24.25 3.05 -28.40
N TRP A 619 -23.05 2.45 -28.18
CA TRP A 619 -22.26 1.82 -29.25
C TRP A 619 -22.19 0.30 -29.14
N GLY A 620 -23.14 -0.33 -28.41
CA GLY A 620 -23.32 -1.77 -28.32
C GLY A 620 -22.32 -2.50 -27.40
N ARG A 621 -21.62 -1.77 -26.52
CA ARG A 621 -20.66 -2.31 -25.55
C ARG A 621 -21.01 -1.83 -24.14
N PRO A 622 -22.09 -2.36 -23.52
CA PRO A 622 -22.63 -1.83 -22.26
C PRO A 622 -21.67 -1.84 -21.08
N ASP A 623 -20.68 -2.72 -21.10
CA ASP A 623 -19.68 -2.87 -20.04
C ASP A 623 -18.48 -1.94 -20.20
N ASP A 624 -18.36 -1.24 -21.35
CA ASP A 624 -17.34 -0.23 -21.56
C ASP A 624 -17.71 1.08 -20.85
N THR A 625 -16.71 1.89 -20.52
CA THR A 625 -16.91 3.21 -19.95
C THR A 625 -15.98 4.22 -20.61
N PHE A 626 -16.52 5.36 -21.00
CA PHE A 626 -15.77 6.53 -21.48
C PHE A 626 -15.86 7.65 -20.43
N GLY A 627 -14.73 8.22 -20.05
CA GLY A 627 -14.62 9.38 -19.17
C GLY A 627 -13.99 10.57 -19.85
N LEU A 628 -14.48 11.78 -19.53
CA LEU A 628 -13.87 13.05 -19.94
C LEU A 628 -14.02 14.06 -18.81
N ALA A 629 -12.91 14.68 -18.41
CA ALA A 629 -12.91 15.67 -17.34
C ALA A 629 -11.88 16.78 -17.57
N GLY A 630 -12.09 17.91 -16.91
CA GLY A 630 -11.17 19.03 -16.90
C GLY A 630 -10.97 19.58 -15.50
N ILE A 631 -9.76 20.08 -15.22
CA ILE A 631 -9.31 20.63 -13.93
C ILE A 631 -8.64 21.98 -14.15
N VAL A 632 -8.83 22.89 -13.22
CA VAL A 632 -8.04 24.12 -13.09
C VAL A 632 -7.56 24.23 -11.64
N ASN A 633 -6.25 24.14 -11.44
CA ASN A 633 -5.58 24.28 -10.15
C ASN A 633 -4.86 25.63 -10.06
N ALA A 634 -4.80 26.20 -8.87
CA ALA A 634 -4.05 27.42 -8.60
C ALA A 634 -3.49 27.43 -7.17
N ILE A 635 -2.43 28.23 -6.99
CA ILE A 635 -1.81 28.50 -5.69
C ILE A 635 -1.92 29.98 -5.33
N SER A 636 -1.73 30.31 -4.06
CA SER A 636 -1.76 31.67 -3.53
C SER A 636 -0.57 32.51 -4.05
N GLY A 637 -0.67 33.82 -4.02
CA GLY A 637 0.42 34.71 -4.42
C GLY A 637 1.69 34.53 -3.60
N VAL A 638 1.57 34.28 -2.28
CA VAL A 638 2.73 34.01 -1.42
C VAL A 638 3.38 32.66 -1.72
N HIS A 639 2.59 31.65 -2.06
CA HIS A 639 3.10 30.35 -2.49
C HIS A 639 3.83 30.46 -3.84
N GLN A 640 3.28 31.25 -4.81
CA GLN A 640 3.99 31.55 -6.07
C GLN A 640 5.34 32.22 -5.82
N GLN A 641 5.39 33.23 -4.93
CA GLN A 641 6.63 33.92 -4.58
C GLN A 641 7.64 32.97 -3.92
N PHE A 642 7.19 32.09 -3.01
CA PHE A 642 8.03 31.08 -2.38
C PHE A 642 8.72 30.18 -3.44
N LEU A 643 7.95 29.67 -4.41
CA LEU A 643 8.48 28.84 -5.50
C LEU A 643 9.42 29.66 -6.41
N ASN A 644 9.12 30.95 -6.67
CA ASN A 644 9.98 31.83 -7.47
C ASN A 644 11.32 32.11 -6.78
N ASP A 645 11.34 32.15 -5.45
CA ASP A 645 12.56 32.34 -4.64
C ASP A 645 13.33 31.01 -4.42
N GLY A 646 13.06 30.00 -5.26
CA GLY A 646 13.74 28.71 -5.26
C GLY A 646 13.23 27.71 -4.23
N GLY A 647 12.06 27.98 -3.63
CA GLY A 647 11.41 27.08 -2.68
C GLY A 647 10.98 25.76 -3.30
N LEU A 648 10.96 24.72 -2.48
CA LEU A 648 10.46 23.39 -2.83
C LEU A 648 9.17 23.12 -2.07
N GLY A 649 8.08 22.88 -2.81
CA GLY A 649 6.84 22.32 -2.27
C GLY A 649 6.96 20.81 -2.02
N LEU A 650 5.86 20.23 -1.62
CA LEU A 650 5.76 18.78 -1.39
C LEU A 650 5.97 17.99 -2.68
N LEU A 651 5.33 18.43 -3.77
CA LEU A 651 5.32 17.78 -5.10
C LEU A 651 5.95 18.63 -6.21
N ILE A 652 6.08 19.93 -6.03
CA ILE A 652 6.49 20.87 -7.08
C ILE A 652 7.68 21.71 -6.66
N GLY A 653 8.37 22.30 -7.65
CA GLY A 653 9.48 23.22 -7.42
C GLY A 653 10.51 23.17 -8.55
N ASP A 654 10.37 24.08 -9.51
CA ASP A 654 11.23 24.19 -10.69
C ASP A 654 12.52 24.99 -10.44
N GLY A 655 12.75 25.43 -9.19
CA GLY A 655 13.87 26.29 -8.80
C GLY A 655 13.64 27.79 -9.07
N MET A 656 12.66 28.13 -9.91
CA MET A 656 12.17 29.48 -10.18
C MET A 656 10.76 29.42 -10.79
N LEU A 657 9.99 30.48 -10.64
CA LEU A 657 8.64 30.61 -11.21
C LEU A 657 8.40 32.05 -11.74
N PRO A 658 9.15 32.48 -12.77
CA PRO A 658 9.05 33.86 -13.25
C PRO A 658 7.71 34.20 -13.92
N HIS A 659 7.05 33.20 -14.52
CA HIS A 659 5.77 33.37 -15.20
C HIS A 659 4.72 32.42 -14.68
N PRO A 660 4.15 32.69 -13.48
CA PRO A 660 3.14 31.82 -12.89
C PRO A 660 1.82 31.83 -13.69
N GLY A 661 1.11 30.73 -13.66
CA GLY A 661 -0.23 30.59 -14.22
C GLY A 661 -0.95 29.37 -13.68
N PRO A 662 -2.29 29.29 -13.73
CA PRO A 662 -3.00 28.11 -13.27
C PRO A 662 -2.58 26.87 -14.06
N GLU A 663 -2.42 25.76 -13.37
CA GLU A 663 -2.28 24.44 -13.98
C GLU A 663 -3.64 24.01 -14.51
N GLN A 664 -3.72 23.60 -15.77
CA GLN A 664 -4.95 23.17 -16.41
C GLN A 664 -4.75 21.77 -16.97
N ILE A 665 -5.68 20.87 -16.67
CA ILE A 665 -5.57 19.48 -17.06
C ILE A 665 -6.89 19.06 -17.74
N ILE A 666 -6.77 18.34 -18.83
CA ILE A 666 -7.88 17.59 -19.44
C ILE A 666 -7.48 16.12 -19.40
N GLU A 667 -8.35 15.28 -18.89
CA GLU A 667 -8.19 13.83 -18.92
C GLU A 667 -9.34 13.17 -19.64
N THR A 668 -9.03 12.16 -20.43
CA THR A 668 -10.01 11.28 -21.06
C THR A 668 -9.53 9.84 -20.97
N TYR A 669 -10.44 8.94 -20.66
CA TYR A 669 -10.16 7.51 -20.65
C TYR A 669 -11.23 6.68 -21.36
N TYR A 670 -10.82 5.48 -21.79
CA TYR A 670 -11.72 4.44 -22.30
C TYR A 670 -11.37 3.12 -21.64
N ALA A 671 -12.30 2.61 -20.82
CA ALA A 671 -12.18 1.35 -20.10
C ALA A 671 -13.06 0.28 -20.74
N PHE A 672 -12.52 -0.92 -20.95
CA PHE A 672 -13.25 -2.05 -21.53
C PHE A 672 -12.83 -3.37 -20.87
N PRO A 673 -13.76 -4.33 -20.72
CA PRO A 673 -13.43 -5.65 -20.19
C PRO A 673 -12.58 -6.44 -21.20
N LEU A 674 -11.55 -7.09 -20.69
CA LEU A 674 -10.71 -8.03 -21.45
C LEU A 674 -10.40 -9.24 -20.55
N PHE A 675 -10.99 -10.39 -20.89
CA PHE A 675 -10.96 -11.58 -20.03
C PHE A 675 -11.52 -11.27 -18.63
N ALA A 676 -10.83 -11.72 -17.57
CA ALA A 676 -11.19 -11.45 -16.18
C ALA A 676 -10.61 -10.11 -15.65
N SER A 677 -10.29 -9.19 -16.53
CA SER A 677 -9.72 -7.88 -16.18
C SER A 677 -10.41 -6.75 -16.95
N THR A 678 -10.19 -5.52 -16.50
CA THR A 678 -10.55 -4.30 -17.21
C THR A 678 -9.26 -3.63 -17.70
N VAL A 679 -9.21 -3.31 -19.00
CA VAL A 679 -8.14 -2.52 -19.61
C VAL A 679 -8.64 -1.10 -19.81
N THR A 680 -7.86 -0.11 -19.39
CA THR A 680 -8.17 1.31 -19.58
C THR A 680 -7.04 1.96 -20.37
N LEU A 681 -7.39 2.69 -21.41
CA LEU A 681 -6.50 3.61 -22.12
C LEU A 681 -6.78 5.01 -21.61
N ASP A 682 -5.75 5.75 -21.25
CA ASP A 682 -5.83 7.07 -20.64
C ASP A 682 -4.98 8.09 -21.39
N TYR A 683 -5.46 9.31 -21.47
CA TYR A 683 -4.73 10.44 -22.01
C TYR A 683 -4.98 11.69 -21.20
N GLN A 684 -3.90 12.37 -20.80
CA GLN A 684 -3.97 13.65 -20.12
C GLN A 684 -3.19 14.71 -20.89
N PHE A 685 -3.75 15.91 -20.97
CA PHE A 685 -3.11 17.09 -21.52
C PHE A 685 -3.00 18.18 -20.44
N ILE A 686 -1.77 18.58 -20.12
CA ILE A 686 -1.46 19.43 -18.97
C ILE A 686 -0.80 20.71 -19.46
N VAL A 687 -1.41 21.84 -19.17
CA VAL A 687 -0.92 23.18 -19.49
C VAL A 687 -0.41 23.81 -18.20
N ASN A 688 0.76 24.47 -18.27
CA ASN A 688 1.45 25.08 -17.13
C ASN A 688 1.72 24.09 -15.98
N PRO A 689 2.41 22.94 -16.22
CA PRO A 689 2.71 21.98 -15.18
C PRO A 689 3.44 22.67 -14.01
N ALA A 690 3.06 22.34 -12.77
CA ALA A 690 3.56 22.98 -11.56
C ALA A 690 3.39 24.53 -11.56
N TYR A 691 2.29 25.01 -12.16
CA TYR A 691 1.94 26.43 -12.30
C TYR A 691 2.90 27.27 -13.16
N ASN A 692 3.73 26.63 -13.98
CA ASN A 692 4.83 27.27 -14.70
C ASN A 692 4.53 27.41 -16.21
N ARG A 693 4.29 28.64 -16.70
CA ARG A 693 4.03 28.93 -18.10
C ARG A 693 5.25 28.73 -19.02
N ASP A 694 6.44 28.65 -18.46
CA ASP A 694 7.66 28.42 -19.23
C ASP A 694 7.83 26.95 -19.61
N ARG A 695 7.07 26.06 -18.97
CA ARG A 695 7.15 24.60 -19.15
C ARG A 695 5.87 24.06 -19.79
N GLY A 696 5.99 22.94 -20.49
CA GLY A 696 4.86 22.30 -21.16
C GLY A 696 4.43 22.96 -22.49
N PRO A 697 3.20 22.67 -23.02
CA PRO A 697 2.28 21.70 -22.44
C PRO A 697 2.83 20.28 -22.44
N VAL A 698 2.29 19.44 -21.53
CA VAL A 698 2.68 18.03 -21.36
C VAL A 698 1.54 17.15 -21.78
N SER A 699 1.82 16.16 -22.62
CA SER A 699 0.94 15.01 -22.83
C SER A 699 1.36 13.87 -21.93
N VAL A 700 0.42 13.18 -21.30
CA VAL A 700 0.66 11.91 -20.61
C VAL A 700 -0.22 10.86 -21.25
N ILE A 701 0.40 9.76 -21.69
CA ILE A 701 -0.29 8.61 -22.27
C ILE A 701 -0.25 7.52 -21.20
N GLY A 702 -1.42 7.03 -20.82
CA GLY A 702 -1.58 6.03 -19.77
C GLY A 702 -2.23 4.75 -20.26
N ALA A 703 -1.88 3.64 -19.62
CA ALA A 703 -2.61 2.39 -19.73
C ALA A 703 -2.71 1.74 -18.36
N ARG A 704 -3.89 1.24 -18.02
CA ARG A 704 -4.15 0.53 -16.77
C ARG A 704 -4.75 -0.85 -17.06
N VAL A 705 -4.28 -1.87 -16.34
CA VAL A 705 -4.90 -3.19 -16.31
C VAL A 705 -5.28 -3.47 -14.87
N HIS A 706 -6.56 -3.73 -14.63
CA HIS A 706 -7.10 -4.00 -13.30
C HIS A 706 -7.88 -5.31 -13.30
N ALA A 707 -7.65 -6.16 -12.30
CA ALA A 707 -8.40 -7.39 -12.06
C ALA A 707 -8.75 -7.50 -10.58
N GLU A 708 -9.96 -8.05 -10.29
CA GLU A 708 -10.46 -8.25 -8.92
C GLU A 708 -11.32 -9.50 -8.82
N PHE A 709 -11.52 -10.04 -7.59
CA PHE A 709 -12.38 -11.18 -7.29
C PHE A 709 -12.99 -11.11 -5.90
#